data_642698b2b06f2e1625cc69b8000ef5a6
#
_entry.id   642698b2b06f2e1625cc69b8000ef5a6
#
_cell.length_a   1.000
_cell.length_b   1.000
_cell.length_c   1.000
_cell.angle_alpha   90.00
_cell.angle_beta   90.00
_cell.angle_gamma   90.00
#
_symmetry.space_group_name_H-M   'P 1'
#
loop_
_entity.id
_entity.type
_entity.pdbx_description
1 polymer ?
#
loop_
_entity_poly.entity_id
_entity_poly.type
_entity_poly.pdbx_seq_one_letter_code
_entity_poly.pdbx_strand_id
1 'polypeptide(L)'
;FQAEDGIRGVERSRGLGDVYKRQGLSIERRVREGLLELGKKLGIPPLATNDCHYVTKDHSHNHEALLCVQTGKTMSDPTRFKFDGHGYFLKPASEMRDLWDDAVPGACDNTLLIAERVQSYEDVWSFKDRMPVFPVPEGEDQDSWLRKEVDRGLERRFDGVPGGVPEEYFTRAHYELDVIKQKGFPAYFLVVGDLVTHAKEVGIRVGPGRGSAAGSLVAYALGITNIDPIPHGLLFERFLNPERPSAPDIDIDFDDRRRGEMVRYATDKWGSDRVAQVITFGTIKTKAALKDSARIHYGQPGFAIADRITKALPPPIMAKDIPLSGITDPEHERYKEAAEVRTLIDTDPDVRTIYQTARGLEGLIRNAGVHACAVIMSSEPLTHAIPLWRRAQDGAIITGWDYPSCEAIGLLKMDFLGLRNLTVIGDALDNIKANRGIDLDLDHLPLEDPATYELLSRGDTLGVFHLDGGPMRGLLRRMQPTGFNDIVAVLALYRPGPMGMNAHNDYADRKNGRQPIKPIHPELEEPLRDILSETYGLIVYQEQIMFIAQKVASYSMGKADALRKAMGKKKLEVLEAEYKGFYEGMTNNGFSEKAVKALWDTILPFAGYAFNKSHAAGYGLVSFWTAYLKANYPGEYMAGLLTSVGDDKDKAAVYLADCRRLGITVLPPDVNESVHNFASVGEDIRYGLGGVRNVGANVVQSLIATRESKGAFTDFSDYLHKIDIAACNKKVTESLVKAGAFDSLGHSRKGLFLVQSDAVDSVLGTKKAEAMGQFDLFGGAGDDDADASSVFAIKVPDEEWEEKHKLALEREMLGLYVSGHPLNGVAHLLGRQTDTQIPTILEGDIANDTQVRVGGILASVNRRVNKNGMPWASAQLEDLTGGIEVLFFPQAYSVYGAEIADDAVVLVNAKVAIRDDRISLIANDLVVPDFSQASDDRPVAVTLPTRQCTIDKVTALKQVLARHPGTNQVHLRLISGERVTTLELDQSLRVTPSSALMGDLKALLGPGCLGG
;
A
#
# COMPACT_ATOMS: atom_id res chain seq x y z
N PHE A 1 -10.18 21.61 -20.55
CA PHE A 1 -10.63 23.02 -20.45
C PHE A 1 -9.46 23.98 -20.19
N GLN A 2 -8.50 23.62 -19.34
CA GLN A 2 -7.31 24.47 -19.07
C GLN A 2 -6.26 24.43 -20.18
N ALA A 3 -6.22 23.40 -21.00
CA ALA A 3 -5.31 23.30 -22.13
C ALA A 3 -5.69 24.27 -23.26
N GLU A 4 -6.97 24.50 -23.50
CA GLU A 4 -7.44 25.48 -24.50
C GLU A 4 -7.13 26.92 -24.09
N ASP A 5 -7.29 27.28 -22.81
CA ASP A 5 -6.94 28.60 -22.29
C ASP A 5 -5.42 28.81 -22.21
N GLY A 6 -4.64 27.76 -21.92
CA GLY A 6 -3.19 27.79 -21.99
C GLY A 6 -2.65 28.00 -23.40
N ILE A 7 -3.24 27.31 -24.39
CA ILE A 7 -2.88 27.47 -25.81
C ILE A 7 -3.27 28.84 -26.31
N ARG A 8 -4.44 29.36 -25.98
CA ARG A 8 -4.87 30.75 -26.32
C ARG A 8 -4.04 31.81 -25.57
N GLY A 9 -3.56 31.53 -24.37
CA GLY A 9 -2.66 32.40 -23.61
C GLY A 9 -1.25 32.49 -24.24
N VAL A 10 -0.73 31.37 -24.74
CA VAL A 10 0.57 31.32 -25.46
C VAL A 10 0.52 32.06 -26.77
N GLU A 11 -0.61 32.05 -27.48
CA GLU A 11 -0.80 32.86 -28.67
C GLU A 11 -0.81 34.38 -28.38
N ARG A 12 -1.20 34.81 -27.19
CA ARG A 12 -1.20 36.22 -26.77
C ARG A 12 0.17 36.72 -26.22
N SER A 13 1.07 35.86 -25.80
CA SER A 13 2.35 36.23 -25.17
C SER A 13 3.54 36.20 -26.12
N ARG A 14 3.35 35.91 -27.39
CA ARG A 14 4.42 35.89 -28.39
C ARG A 14 4.90 37.31 -28.73
N GLY A 15 6.16 37.53 -28.31
CA GLY A 15 6.79 38.83 -28.51
C GLY A 15 6.96 39.23 -29.99
N LEU A 16 7.29 40.48 -30.18
CA LEU A 16 7.46 41.17 -31.48
C LEU A 16 8.54 40.57 -32.42
N GLY A 17 8.96 39.32 -32.24
CA GLY A 17 10.00 38.70 -33.11
C GLY A 17 9.51 37.54 -33.98
N ASP A 18 8.35 36.98 -33.72
CA ASP A 18 7.90 35.77 -34.41
C ASP A 18 7.23 36.08 -35.74
N VAL A 19 7.87 35.76 -36.85
CA VAL A 19 7.30 35.83 -38.17
C VAL A 19 7.04 34.44 -38.69
N TYR A 20 5.76 34.02 -38.73
CA TYR A 20 5.35 32.69 -39.19
C TYR A 20 4.99 32.70 -40.67
N LYS A 21 5.36 31.63 -41.38
CA LYS A 21 4.77 31.26 -42.66
C LYS A 21 4.04 29.95 -42.50
N ARG A 22 2.80 30.01 -42.06
CA ARG A 22 1.87 28.88 -42.14
C ARG A 22 1.19 28.90 -43.51
N GLN A 23 1.16 27.78 -44.17
CA GLN A 23 0.61 27.70 -45.52
C GLN A 23 -0.87 28.13 -45.53
N GLY A 24 -1.16 29.36 -45.96
CA GLY A 24 -2.46 29.81 -46.40
C GLY A 24 -3.35 30.55 -45.41
N LEU A 25 -2.95 30.75 -44.15
CA LEU A 25 -3.78 31.49 -43.19
C LEU A 25 -3.67 33.01 -43.42
N SER A 26 -4.75 33.64 -43.82
CA SER A 26 -4.82 35.10 -44.07
C SER A 26 -4.50 35.93 -42.81
N ILE A 27 -4.79 35.40 -41.63
CA ILE A 27 -4.53 36.05 -40.35
C ILE A 27 -3.03 36.13 -40.08
N GLU A 28 -2.24 35.08 -40.38
CA GLU A 28 -0.79 35.09 -40.18
C GLU A 28 -0.08 36.09 -41.05
N ARG A 29 -0.51 36.24 -42.33
CA ARG A 29 0.03 37.24 -43.21
C ARG A 29 -0.18 38.64 -42.67
N ARG A 30 -1.40 38.96 -42.21
CA ARG A 30 -1.75 40.26 -41.64
C ARG A 30 -0.98 40.56 -40.36
N VAL A 31 -0.81 39.54 -39.46
CA VAL A 31 -0.04 39.68 -38.22
C VAL A 31 1.43 39.91 -38.56
N ARG A 32 2.00 39.19 -39.52
CA ARG A 32 3.39 39.34 -39.96
C ARG A 32 3.63 40.76 -40.52
N GLU A 33 2.77 41.27 -41.39
CA GLU A 33 2.89 42.61 -41.95
C GLU A 33 2.87 43.68 -40.86
N GLY A 34 1.96 43.55 -39.88
CA GLY A 34 1.90 44.45 -38.72
C GLY A 34 3.15 44.37 -37.82
N LEU A 35 3.69 43.16 -37.60
CA LEU A 35 4.93 42.97 -36.81
C LEU A 35 6.16 43.58 -37.51
N LEU A 36 6.26 43.46 -38.85
CA LEU A 36 7.33 44.06 -39.62
C LEU A 36 7.24 45.59 -39.59
N GLU A 37 6.05 46.19 -39.66
CA GLU A 37 5.88 47.64 -39.46
C GLU A 37 6.29 48.10 -38.07
N LEU A 38 5.90 47.39 -37.05
CA LEU A 38 6.26 47.71 -35.67
C LEU A 38 7.77 47.55 -35.45
N GLY A 39 8.38 46.49 -35.98
CA GLY A 39 9.83 46.28 -35.94
C GLY A 39 10.59 47.45 -36.54
N LYS A 40 10.17 47.93 -37.73
CA LYS A 40 10.73 49.12 -38.37
C LYS A 40 10.60 50.39 -37.50
N LYS A 41 9.42 50.62 -36.92
CA LYS A 41 9.15 51.79 -36.06
C LYS A 41 9.98 51.76 -34.77
N LEU A 42 10.24 50.59 -34.24
CA LEU A 42 10.98 50.40 -32.96
C LEU A 42 12.46 50.10 -33.12
N GLY A 43 12.96 49.97 -34.38
CA GLY A 43 14.33 49.57 -34.64
C GLY A 43 14.66 48.14 -34.24
N ILE A 44 13.68 47.23 -34.17
CA ILE A 44 13.88 45.84 -33.81
C ILE A 44 13.96 44.98 -35.07
N PRO A 45 15.07 44.26 -35.31
CA PRO A 45 15.22 43.39 -36.47
C PRO A 45 14.29 42.18 -36.39
N PRO A 46 13.67 41.76 -37.52
CA PRO A 46 12.83 40.59 -37.55
C PRO A 46 13.64 39.31 -37.41
N LEU A 47 13.07 38.30 -36.76
CA LEU A 47 13.63 36.97 -36.56
C LEU A 47 12.73 35.92 -37.21
N ALA A 48 13.30 35.02 -38.01
CA ALA A 48 12.60 33.91 -38.59
C ALA A 48 12.49 32.77 -37.55
N THR A 49 11.28 32.35 -37.21
CA THR A 49 11.03 31.23 -36.27
C THR A 49 10.16 30.18 -36.93
N ASN A 50 10.19 28.97 -36.37
CA ASN A 50 9.32 27.87 -36.73
C ASN A 50 8.61 27.36 -35.48
N ASP A 51 7.31 27.14 -35.57
CA ASP A 51 6.49 26.59 -34.48
C ASP A 51 6.67 25.07 -34.44
N CYS A 52 7.77 24.59 -33.86
CA CYS A 52 8.10 23.18 -33.84
C CYS A 52 7.31 22.43 -32.74
N HIS A 53 6.55 21.42 -33.17
CA HIS A 53 5.82 20.51 -32.30
C HIS A 53 6.28 19.06 -32.44
N TYR A 54 7.00 18.70 -33.49
CA TYR A 54 7.56 17.38 -33.73
C TYR A 54 8.84 17.46 -34.57
N VAL A 55 9.63 16.36 -34.59
CA VAL A 55 10.99 16.40 -35.15
C VAL A 55 10.99 16.30 -36.69
N THR A 56 10.27 15.35 -37.26
CA THR A 56 10.20 15.13 -38.72
C THR A 56 8.79 15.32 -39.24
N LYS A 57 8.65 15.58 -40.54
CA LYS A 57 7.36 15.81 -41.17
C LYS A 57 6.38 14.64 -40.96
N ASP A 58 6.91 13.41 -41.00
CA ASP A 58 6.09 12.19 -40.84
C ASP A 58 5.51 12.04 -39.43
N HIS A 59 6.10 12.70 -38.41
CA HIS A 59 5.58 12.72 -37.07
C HIS A 59 4.29 13.54 -36.89
N SER A 60 3.81 14.24 -37.93
CA SER A 60 2.57 15.00 -37.83
C SER A 60 1.37 14.16 -37.45
N HIS A 61 1.26 12.92 -37.98
CA HIS A 61 0.20 11.98 -37.60
C HIS A 61 0.32 11.52 -36.12
N ASN A 62 1.53 11.29 -35.65
CA ASN A 62 1.77 10.89 -34.24
C ASN A 62 1.40 12.03 -33.29
N HIS A 63 1.70 13.26 -33.66
CA HIS A 63 1.32 14.45 -32.90
C HIS A 63 -0.21 14.61 -32.84
N GLU A 64 -0.89 14.43 -33.95
CA GLU A 64 -2.37 14.47 -34.05
C GLU A 64 -3.01 13.38 -33.18
N ALA A 65 -2.45 12.17 -33.19
CA ALA A 65 -2.83 11.06 -32.30
C ALA A 65 -2.63 11.40 -30.83
N LEU A 66 -1.48 12.00 -30.47
CA LEU A 66 -1.19 12.42 -29.09
C LEU A 66 -2.19 13.48 -28.58
N LEU A 67 -2.56 14.44 -29.43
CA LEU A 67 -3.60 15.42 -29.09
C LEU A 67 -4.95 14.76 -28.80
N CYS A 68 -5.32 13.72 -29.56
CA CYS A 68 -6.53 12.93 -29.30
C CYS A 68 -6.44 12.16 -27.97
N VAL A 69 -5.26 11.64 -27.62
CA VAL A 69 -5.03 10.98 -26.31
C VAL A 69 -5.26 11.98 -25.18
N GLN A 70 -4.70 13.19 -25.27
CA GLN A 70 -4.78 14.20 -24.22
C GLN A 70 -6.19 14.81 -24.08
N THR A 71 -6.88 15.03 -25.18
CA THR A 71 -8.22 15.67 -25.19
C THR A 71 -9.37 14.65 -25.03
N GLY A 72 -9.08 13.34 -24.98
CA GLY A 72 -10.10 12.30 -24.88
C GLY A 72 -10.93 12.08 -26.15
N LYS A 73 -10.55 12.69 -27.27
CA LYS A 73 -11.27 12.62 -28.55
C LYS A 73 -10.81 11.47 -29.44
N THR A 74 -11.58 11.14 -30.47
CA THR A 74 -11.20 10.20 -31.53
C THR A 74 -10.67 10.95 -32.79
N MET A 75 -9.89 10.24 -33.60
CA MET A 75 -9.38 10.81 -34.88
C MET A 75 -10.49 11.18 -35.87
N SER A 76 -11.65 10.53 -35.77
CA SER A 76 -12.83 10.79 -36.59
C SER A 76 -13.73 11.91 -36.07
N ASP A 77 -13.51 12.41 -34.83
CA ASP A 77 -14.32 13.49 -34.25
C ASP A 77 -14.05 14.81 -35.00
N PRO A 78 -15.04 15.42 -35.70
CA PRO A 78 -14.83 16.67 -36.41
C PRO A 78 -14.57 17.87 -35.50
N THR A 79 -14.92 17.77 -34.22
CA THR A 79 -14.75 18.84 -33.23
C THR A 79 -13.42 18.72 -32.45
N ARG A 80 -12.59 17.72 -32.75
CA ARG A 80 -11.30 17.55 -32.08
C ARG A 80 -10.35 18.70 -32.41
N PHE A 81 -9.51 19.05 -31.48
CA PHE A 81 -8.42 19.98 -31.69
C PHE A 81 -7.38 19.35 -32.64
N LYS A 82 -7.02 20.06 -33.68
CA LYS A 82 -5.97 19.70 -34.65
C LYS A 82 -5.25 20.93 -35.17
N PHE A 83 -4.04 20.73 -35.58
CA PHE A 83 -3.27 21.78 -36.26
C PHE A 83 -3.62 21.84 -37.76
N ASP A 84 -3.62 23.03 -38.30
CA ASP A 84 -3.80 23.20 -39.72
C ASP A 84 -2.47 23.00 -40.47
N GLY A 85 -2.39 21.95 -41.29
CA GLY A 85 -1.21 21.60 -42.08
C GLY A 85 -0.18 20.75 -41.31
N HIS A 86 0.95 20.46 -41.98
CA HIS A 86 2.00 19.53 -41.50
C HIS A 86 3.39 20.21 -41.42
N GLY A 87 3.43 21.53 -41.30
CA GLY A 87 4.65 22.34 -41.29
C GLY A 87 5.34 22.52 -39.93
N TYR A 88 4.89 21.84 -38.90
CA TYR A 88 5.34 22.06 -37.52
C TYR A 88 6.52 21.17 -37.09
N PHE A 89 7.29 20.70 -38.04
CA PHE A 89 8.51 19.92 -37.80
C PHE A 89 9.76 20.78 -37.72
N LEU A 90 10.84 20.23 -37.19
CA LEU A 90 12.14 20.88 -37.13
C LEU A 90 12.77 20.94 -38.52
N LYS A 91 12.68 22.10 -39.18
CA LYS A 91 13.19 22.31 -40.52
C LYS A 91 14.68 22.52 -40.52
N PRO A 92 15.40 21.99 -41.54
CA PRO A 92 16.79 22.33 -41.76
C PRO A 92 16.95 23.78 -42.16
N ALA A 93 18.13 24.35 -41.99
CA ALA A 93 18.44 25.76 -42.28
C ALA A 93 18.13 26.12 -43.75
N SER A 94 18.40 25.23 -44.71
CA SER A 94 18.08 25.42 -46.12
C SER A 94 16.58 25.64 -46.35
N GLU A 95 15.72 24.78 -45.77
CA GLU A 95 14.28 24.92 -45.91
C GLU A 95 13.74 26.19 -45.22
N MET A 96 14.34 26.59 -44.09
CA MET A 96 13.98 27.85 -43.45
C MET A 96 14.36 29.06 -44.34
N ARG A 97 15.53 29.02 -44.95
CA ARG A 97 15.94 30.09 -45.87
C ARG A 97 15.04 30.15 -47.12
N ASP A 98 14.70 29.02 -47.72
CA ASP A 98 13.75 28.96 -48.85
C ASP A 98 12.39 29.57 -48.51
N LEU A 99 11.98 29.49 -47.26
CA LEU A 99 10.72 30.04 -46.76
C LEU A 99 10.79 31.55 -46.47
N TRP A 100 11.93 32.05 -46.02
CA TRP A 100 11.99 33.37 -45.40
C TRP A 100 12.89 34.37 -46.13
N ASP A 101 13.97 33.98 -46.81
CA ASP A 101 14.98 34.93 -47.34
C ASP A 101 14.36 35.92 -48.38
N ASP A 102 13.44 35.43 -49.23
CA ASP A 102 12.70 36.28 -50.16
C ASP A 102 11.60 37.11 -49.47
N ALA A 103 10.95 36.54 -48.47
CA ALA A 103 9.80 37.17 -47.84
C ALA A 103 10.16 38.23 -46.81
N VAL A 104 11.28 38.02 -46.08
CA VAL A 104 11.79 38.89 -45.00
C VAL A 104 13.32 38.78 -45.00
N PRO A 105 14.00 39.49 -45.94
CA PRO A 105 15.46 39.42 -46.03
C PRO A 105 16.17 39.69 -44.70
N GLY A 106 17.14 38.85 -44.38
CA GLY A 106 17.93 38.94 -43.13
C GLY A 106 17.26 38.31 -41.88
N ALA A 107 16.02 37.90 -41.97
CA ALA A 107 15.32 37.34 -40.79
C ALA A 107 15.96 36.01 -40.29
N CYS A 108 16.46 35.18 -41.23
CA CYS A 108 17.21 33.97 -40.89
C CYS A 108 18.62 34.31 -40.28
N ASP A 109 19.31 35.27 -40.85
CA ASP A 109 20.62 35.69 -40.33
C ASP A 109 20.52 36.30 -38.93
N ASN A 110 19.45 37.01 -38.64
CA ASN A 110 19.19 37.57 -37.31
C ASN A 110 19.10 36.53 -36.19
N THR A 111 18.87 35.23 -36.52
CA THR A 111 18.95 34.15 -35.53
C THR A 111 20.34 34.04 -34.91
N LEU A 112 21.40 34.37 -35.66
CA LEU A 112 22.79 34.40 -35.17
C LEU A 112 22.97 35.49 -34.15
N LEU A 113 22.30 36.64 -34.26
CA LEU A 113 22.35 37.73 -33.29
C LEU A 113 21.84 37.26 -31.90
N ILE A 114 20.87 36.39 -31.90
CA ILE A 114 20.37 35.78 -30.64
C ILE A 114 21.38 34.75 -30.14
N ALA A 115 21.89 33.87 -31.00
CA ALA A 115 22.89 32.87 -30.65
C ALA A 115 24.17 33.51 -30.05
N GLU A 116 24.64 34.62 -30.64
CA GLU A 116 25.81 35.37 -30.14
C GLU A 116 25.59 36.02 -28.76
N ARG A 117 24.31 36.32 -28.41
CA ARG A 117 23.97 36.88 -27.10
C ARG A 117 23.89 35.80 -26.00
N VAL A 118 23.77 34.56 -26.38
CA VAL A 118 23.68 33.43 -25.44
C VAL A 118 25.12 33.08 -25.01
N GLN A 119 25.38 33.23 -23.72
CA GLN A 119 26.65 32.86 -23.11
C GLN A 119 26.69 31.37 -22.73
N SER A 120 27.82 30.87 -22.27
CA SER A 120 27.96 29.51 -21.77
C SER A 120 27.04 29.26 -20.59
N TYR A 121 26.44 28.07 -20.54
CA TYR A 121 25.64 27.58 -19.42
C TYR A 121 26.34 26.54 -18.57
N GLU A 122 27.68 26.44 -18.63
CA GLU A 122 28.48 25.47 -17.87
C GLU A 122 28.22 25.60 -16.37
N ASP A 123 28.09 26.82 -15.86
CA ASP A 123 27.81 27.10 -14.44
C ASP A 123 26.42 26.58 -13.99
N VAL A 124 25.45 26.53 -14.91
CA VAL A 124 24.09 26.01 -14.61
C VAL A 124 24.10 24.49 -14.44
N TRP A 125 24.92 23.80 -15.26
CA TRP A 125 25.00 22.34 -15.28
C TRP A 125 26.11 21.79 -14.39
N SER A 126 26.94 22.65 -13.82
CA SER A 126 28.00 22.22 -12.90
C SER A 126 27.40 21.75 -11.56
N PHE A 127 28.01 20.70 -11.02
CA PHE A 127 27.72 20.28 -9.65
C PHE A 127 28.13 21.37 -8.66
N LYS A 128 27.21 21.80 -7.82
CA LYS A 128 27.45 22.67 -6.69
C LYS A 128 26.76 22.05 -5.47
N ASP A 129 27.51 21.94 -4.38
CA ASP A 129 26.90 21.47 -3.14
C ASP A 129 25.83 22.48 -2.68
N ARG A 130 24.57 22.02 -2.68
CA ARG A 130 23.38 22.76 -2.27
C ARG A 130 22.69 22.13 -1.07
N MET A 131 23.46 21.37 -0.29
CA MET A 131 22.91 20.71 0.91
C MET A 131 22.36 21.74 1.89
N PRO A 132 21.19 21.50 2.49
CA PRO A 132 20.64 22.40 3.51
C PRO A 132 21.63 22.62 4.66
N VAL A 133 21.75 23.86 5.11
CA VAL A 133 22.56 24.19 6.27
C VAL A 133 21.72 23.92 7.53
N PHE A 134 22.22 23.02 8.37
CA PHE A 134 21.57 22.77 9.66
C PHE A 134 22.00 23.83 10.67
N PRO A 135 21.09 24.52 11.37
CA PRO A 135 21.45 25.49 12.40
C PRO A 135 22.07 24.79 13.60
N VAL A 136 23.29 25.15 13.96
CA VAL A 136 24.00 24.63 15.13
C VAL A 136 24.16 25.72 16.19
N PRO A 137 24.35 25.39 17.49
CA PRO A 137 24.60 26.35 18.55
C PRO A 137 25.86 27.20 18.29
N GLU A 138 25.92 28.39 18.90
CA GLU A 138 27.09 29.30 18.81
C GLU A 138 28.37 28.61 19.34
N GLY A 139 29.41 28.66 18.54
CA GLY A 139 30.69 28.01 18.84
C GLY A 139 30.83 26.55 18.35
N GLU A 140 29.81 26.02 17.71
CA GLU A 140 29.81 24.69 17.08
C GLU A 140 29.82 24.82 15.54
N ASP A 141 30.38 23.82 14.90
CA ASP A 141 30.11 23.53 13.49
C ASP A 141 29.27 22.26 13.34
N GLN A 142 28.90 21.93 12.12
CA GLN A 142 28.03 20.77 11.88
C GLN A 142 28.70 19.44 12.24
N ASP A 143 30.00 19.35 12.12
CA ASP A 143 30.78 18.16 12.45
C ASP A 143 30.87 17.96 13.97
N SER A 144 31.29 19.01 14.72
CA SER A 144 31.37 18.97 16.16
C SER A 144 30.00 18.74 16.81
N TRP A 145 28.94 19.34 16.23
CA TRP A 145 27.59 19.17 16.73
C TRP A 145 27.07 17.75 16.47
N LEU A 146 27.28 17.20 15.26
CA LEU A 146 26.91 15.82 14.94
C LEU A 146 27.57 14.84 15.90
N ARG A 147 28.87 15.00 16.19
CA ARG A 147 29.59 14.14 17.15
C ARG A 147 28.94 14.15 18.54
N LYS A 148 28.62 15.34 19.05
CA LYS A 148 27.93 15.47 20.34
C LYS A 148 26.56 14.85 20.36
N GLU A 149 25.76 15.01 19.30
CA GLU A 149 24.45 14.39 19.20
C GLU A 149 24.52 12.86 19.09
N VAL A 150 25.54 12.30 18.43
CA VAL A 150 25.79 10.86 18.37
C VAL A 150 26.18 10.31 19.74
N ASP A 151 27.12 10.97 20.46
CA ASP A 151 27.53 10.54 21.79
C ASP A 151 26.33 10.53 22.76
N ARG A 152 25.55 11.63 22.79
CA ARG A 152 24.29 11.70 23.55
C ARG A 152 23.27 10.65 23.12
N GLY A 153 23.24 10.36 21.83
CA GLY A 153 22.35 9.35 21.25
C GLY A 153 22.69 7.94 21.73
N LEU A 154 23.97 7.60 21.77
CA LEU A 154 24.47 6.34 22.33
C LEU A 154 24.14 6.24 23.83
N GLU A 155 24.38 7.31 24.61
CA GLU A 155 24.02 7.34 26.03
C GLU A 155 22.51 7.06 26.23
N ARG A 156 21.64 7.69 25.42
CA ARG A 156 20.18 7.41 25.45
C ARG A 156 19.82 5.95 25.10
N ARG A 157 20.52 5.35 24.12
CA ARG A 157 20.27 3.96 23.70
C ARG A 157 20.67 2.95 24.77
N PHE A 158 21.63 3.29 25.61
CA PHE A 158 22.14 2.44 26.70
C PHE A 158 21.69 2.90 28.09
N ASP A 159 20.71 3.81 28.18
CA ASP A 159 20.17 4.23 29.47
C ASP A 159 19.54 3.04 30.19
N GLY A 160 19.89 2.90 31.47
CA GLY A 160 19.49 1.76 32.32
C GLY A 160 20.23 0.44 32.03
N VAL A 161 21.13 0.37 31.02
CA VAL A 161 21.92 -0.83 30.76
C VAL A 161 23.13 -0.89 31.73
N PRO A 162 23.32 -1.98 32.52
CA PRO A 162 24.46 -2.10 33.42
C PRO A 162 25.78 -2.01 32.65
N GLY A 163 26.65 -1.10 33.07
CA GLY A 163 27.97 -0.84 32.43
C GLY A 163 27.96 0.29 31.40
N GLY A 164 26.81 0.89 31.06
CA GLY A 164 26.69 1.97 30.09
C GLY A 164 27.04 1.55 28.68
N VAL A 165 27.47 2.52 27.85
CA VAL A 165 27.83 2.27 26.45
C VAL A 165 29.14 1.50 26.33
N PRO A 166 29.18 0.31 25.68
CA PRO A 166 30.44 -0.42 25.45
C PRO A 166 31.42 0.37 24.56
N GLU A 167 32.72 0.22 24.82
CA GLU A 167 33.81 0.92 24.11
C GLU A 167 33.76 0.67 22.59
N GLU A 168 33.37 -0.50 22.16
CA GLU A 168 33.25 -0.84 20.75
C GLU A 168 32.24 0.07 19.99
N TYR A 169 31.17 0.52 20.68
CA TYR A 169 30.20 1.44 20.08
C TYR A 169 30.80 2.82 19.83
N PHE A 170 31.55 3.37 20.77
CA PHE A 170 32.27 4.65 20.56
C PHE A 170 33.32 4.50 19.47
N THR A 171 34.09 3.42 19.45
CA THR A 171 35.10 3.17 18.42
C THR A 171 34.46 3.12 17.02
N ARG A 172 33.34 2.38 16.88
CA ARG A 172 32.63 2.28 15.61
C ARG A 172 31.96 3.60 15.22
N ALA A 173 31.30 4.29 16.14
CA ALA A 173 30.66 5.58 15.89
C ALA A 173 31.66 6.64 15.44
N HIS A 174 32.83 6.73 16.09
CA HIS A 174 33.88 7.69 15.71
C HIS A 174 34.47 7.38 14.33
N TYR A 175 34.66 6.10 14.01
CA TYR A 175 35.05 5.71 12.65
C TYR A 175 34.03 6.16 11.60
N GLU A 176 32.74 5.92 11.84
CA GLU A 176 31.69 6.35 10.93
C GLU A 176 31.63 7.88 10.79
N LEU A 177 31.74 8.61 11.89
CA LEU A 177 31.77 10.07 11.91
C LEU A 177 32.94 10.64 11.11
N ASP A 178 34.12 10.03 11.20
CA ASP A 178 35.30 10.48 10.42
C ASP A 178 35.06 10.25 8.92
N VAL A 179 34.45 9.16 8.51
CA VAL A 179 34.06 8.92 7.10
C VAL A 179 32.96 9.90 6.66
N ILE A 180 31.96 10.16 7.48
CA ILE A 180 30.87 11.11 7.18
C ILE A 180 31.44 12.51 6.98
N LYS A 181 32.36 12.94 7.86
CA LYS A 181 33.07 14.21 7.76
C LYS A 181 33.91 14.31 6.49
N GLN A 182 34.75 13.30 6.21
CA GLN A 182 35.58 13.23 5.02
C GLN A 182 34.75 13.34 3.73
N LYS A 183 33.56 12.81 3.74
CA LYS A 183 32.62 12.83 2.61
C LYS A 183 31.77 14.10 2.53
N GLY A 184 31.79 14.99 3.55
CA GLY A 184 31.03 16.23 3.58
C GLY A 184 29.56 16.11 3.91
N PHE A 185 29.14 15.04 4.64
CA PHE A 185 27.72 14.79 4.96
C PHE A 185 27.27 15.01 6.41
N PRO A 186 27.98 15.75 7.29
CA PRO A 186 27.47 16.00 8.65
C PRO A 186 26.10 16.68 8.66
N ALA A 187 25.88 17.70 7.81
CA ALA A 187 24.61 18.39 7.66
C ALA A 187 23.45 17.44 7.28
N TYR A 188 23.73 16.49 6.39
CA TYR A 188 22.74 15.52 5.93
C TYR A 188 22.19 14.69 7.09
N PHE A 189 23.07 14.13 7.93
CA PHE A 189 22.66 13.34 9.09
C PHE A 189 21.90 14.17 10.14
N LEU A 190 22.32 15.42 10.36
CA LEU A 190 21.61 16.33 11.27
C LEU A 190 20.21 16.68 10.76
N VAL A 191 20.06 16.96 9.47
CA VAL A 191 18.74 17.24 8.85
C VAL A 191 17.82 16.02 8.95
N VAL A 192 18.33 14.82 8.62
CA VAL A 192 17.55 13.57 8.70
C VAL A 192 17.17 13.25 10.15
N GLY A 193 18.11 13.38 11.07
CA GLY A 193 17.89 13.17 12.50
C GLY A 193 16.83 14.11 13.06
N ASP A 194 16.84 15.36 12.69
CA ASP A 194 15.86 16.36 13.08
C ASP A 194 14.43 16.01 12.57
N LEU A 195 14.30 15.62 11.30
CA LEU A 195 13.03 15.20 10.73
C LEU A 195 12.43 14.01 11.49
N VAL A 196 13.25 13.02 11.81
CA VAL A 196 12.82 11.82 12.54
C VAL A 196 12.47 12.17 13.98
N THR A 197 13.28 13.00 14.65
CA THR A 197 13.03 13.44 16.03
C THR A 197 11.71 14.20 16.10
N HIS A 198 11.50 15.18 15.22
CA HIS A 198 10.23 15.92 15.16
C HIS A 198 9.02 14.99 14.95
N ALA A 199 9.13 14.04 14.01
CA ALA A 199 8.05 13.09 13.78
C ALA A 199 7.67 12.33 15.06
N LYS A 200 8.67 11.81 15.78
CA LYS A 200 8.47 11.08 17.03
C LYS A 200 7.87 11.98 18.14
N GLU A 201 8.35 13.22 18.27
CA GLU A 201 7.83 14.19 19.25
C GLU A 201 6.35 14.53 19.04
N VAL A 202 5.91 14.67 17.79
CA VAL A 202 4.49 14.93 17.47
C VAL A 202 3.66 13.64 17.32
N GLY A 203 4.22 12.49 17.67
CA GLY A 203 3.54 11.18 17.66
C GLY A 203 3.29 10.61 16.27
N ILE A 204 4.08 11.01 15.24
CA ILE A 204 4.09 10.35 13.92
C ILE A 204 4.99 9.12 14.00
N ARG A 205 4.44 7.94 13.69
CA ARG A 205 5.23 6.70 13.69
C ARG A 205 6.26 6.72 12.56
N VAL A 206 7.49 6.33 12.89
CA VAL A 206 8.62 6.22 11.98
C VAL A 206 9.08 4.77 11.92
N GLY A 207 9.40 4.28 10.73
CA GLY A 207 9.93 2.92 10.54
C GLY A 207 11.31 2.74 11.17
N PRO A 208 11.70 1.49 11.49
CA PRO A 208 12.97 1.19 12.18
C PRO A 208 14.20 1.34 11.27
N GLY A 209 14.00 1.78 10.04
CA GLY A 209 15.02 1.94 9.02
C GLY A 209 14.84 1.00 7.84
N ARG A 210 15.33 1.45 6.68
CA ARG A 210 15.30 0.68 5.44
C ARG A 210 16.56 0.91 4.63
N GLY A 211 16.75 0.10 3.58
CA GLY A 211 17.91 0.25 2.72
C GLY A 211 19.21 -0.11 3.43
N SER A 212 20.28 0.56 3.05
CA SER A 212 21.59 0.35 3.64
C SER A 212 21.85 1.21 4.89
N ALA A 213 21.03 2.22 5.14
CA ALA A 213 21.19 3.13 6.29
C ALA A 213 21.10 2.40 7.65
N ALA A 214 20.35 1.28 7.73
CA ALA A 214 20.30 0.43 8.91
C ALA A 214 21.66 -0.21 9.30
N GLY A 215 22.67 -0.12 8.42
CA GLY A 215 24.05 -0.53 8.73
C GLY A 215 24.89 0.55 9.42
N SER A 216 24.37 1.76 9.65
CA SER A 216 25.07 2.86 10.30
C SER A 216 24.76 2.97 11.78
N LEU A 217 25.79 2.93 12.61
CA LEU A 217 25.67 3.18 14.05
C LEU A 217 25.38 4.65 14.36
N VAL A 218 25.88 5.58 13.54
CA VAL A 218 25.53 7.01 13.64
C VAL A 218 24.04 7.21 13.41
N ALA A 219 23.45 6.57 12.38
CA ALA A 219 22.00 6.62 12.14
C ALA A 219 21.20 6.03 13.32
N TYR A 220 21.67 4.93 13.92
CA TYR A 220 21.07 4.34 15.10
C TYR A 220 21.13 5.26 16.32
N ALA A 221 22.30 5.84 16.61
CA ALA A 221 22.48 6.78 17.70
C ALA A 221 21.58 8.02 17.60
N LEU A 222 21.43 8.57 16.40
CA LEU A 222 20.54 9.72 16.12
C LEU A 222 19.04 9.34 16.12
N GLY A 223 18.70 8.07 16.31
CA GLY A 223 17.31 7.60 16.28
C GLY A 223 16.69 7.56 14.89
N ILE A 224 17.50 7.73 13.82
CA ILE A 224 17.07 7.60 12.42
C ILE A 224 16.67 6.15 12.11
N THR A 225 17.42 5.19 12.67
CA THR A 225 17.11 3.77 12.61
C THR A 225 16.93 3.20 14.01
N ASN A 226 16.18 2.10 14.16
CA ASN A 226 15.89 1.47 15.45
C ASN A 226 16.46 0.04 15.53
N ILE A 227 17.30 -0.36 14.58
CA ILE A 227 18.01 -1.64 14.63
C ILE A 227 19.48 -1.38 14.94
N ASP A 228 20.00 -2.04 15.94
CA ASP A 228 21.42 -1.98 16.30
C ASP A 228 22.27 -2.74 15.25
N PRO A 229 23.19 -2.05 14.54
CA PRO A 229 23.95 -2.71 13.48
C PRO A 229 25.02 -3.69 14.00
N ILE A 230 25.48 -3.57 15.26
CA ILE A 230 26.61 -4.38 15.79
C ILE A 230 26.18 -5.82 16.02
N PRO A 231 25.15 -6.15 16.83
CA PRO A 231 24.73 -7.52 17.09
C PRO A 231 24.27 -8.26 15.82
N HIS A 232 23.76 -7.53 14.85
CA HIS A 232 23.27 -8.11 13.60
C HIS A 232 24.32 -8.18 12.47
N GLY A 233 25.57 -7.73 12.73
CA GLY A 233 26.66 -7.77 11.76
C GLY A 233 26.38 -6.95 10.50
N LEU A 234 25.76 -5.77 10.64
CA LEU A 234 25.42 -4.89 9.52
C LEU A 234 26.60 -3.97 9.19
N LEU A 235 26.86 -3.79 7.88
CA LEU A 235 28.05 -3.09 7.39
C LEU A 235 27.77 -1.62 7.05
N PHE A 236 28.56 -0.71 7.64
CA PHE A 236 28.54 0.71 7.30
C PHE A 236 29.04 0.99 5.88
N GLU A 237 30.09 0.29 5.41
CA GLU A 237 30.67 0.47 4.09
C GLU A 237 29.71 0.12 2.95
N ARG A 238 28.67 -0.70 3.25
CA ARG A 238 27.59 -0.96 2.31
C ARG A 238 26.67 0.27 2.15
N PHE A 239 26.56 1.10 3.17
CA PHE A 239 25.80 2.35 3.18
C PHE A 239 26.68 3.51 2.67
N LEU A 240 27.79 3.82 3.34
CA LEU A 240 28.69 4.88 2.97
C LEU A 240 30.12 4.34 2.82
N ASN A 241 30.56 4.17 1.58
CA ASN A 241 31.87 3.63 1.26
C ASN A 241 32.88 4.77 1.13
N PRO A 242 33.99 4.81 1.93
CA PRO A 242 35.00 5.83 1.84
C PRO A 242 35.67 5.92 0.47
N GLU A 243 35.80 4.80 -0.25
CA GLU A 243 36.45 4.70 -1.56
C GLU A 243 35.51 5.07 -2.73
N ARG A 244 34.24 5.41 -2.48
CA ARG A 244 33.22 5.68 -3.50
C ARG A 244 32.71 7.13 -3.43
N PRO A 245 32.57 7.85 -4.58
CA PRO A 245 32.13 9.24 -4.59
C PRO A 245 30.62 9.46 -4.40
N SER A 246 29.81 8.41 -4.21
CA SER A 246 28.34 8.57 -4.10
C SER A 246 27.92 9.11 -2.74
N ALA A 247 26.88 9.95 -2.75
CA ALA A 247 26.20 10.41 -1.56
C ALA A 247 25.48 9.26 -0.81
N PRO A 248 25.25 9.39 0.51
CA PRO A 248 24.35 8.50 1.24
C PRO A 248 22.90 8.73 0.80
N ASP A 249 22.06 7.69 0.90
CA ASP A 249 20.63 7.78 0.61
C ASP A 249 19.88 7.16 1.81
N ILE A 250 19.25 8.00 2.60
CA ILE A 250 18.45 7.61 3.76
C ILE A 250 16.97 7.78 3.42
N ASP A 251 16.32 6.69 3.14
CA ASP A 251 14.87 6.62 2.99
C ASP A 251 14.21 6.55 4.37
N ILE A 252 13.15 7.33 4.60
CA ILE A 252 12.42 7.34 5.87
C ILE A 252 10.99 6.88 5.63
N ASP A 253 10.57 5.83 6.34
CA ASP A 253 9.19 5.37 6.36
C ASP A 253 8.41 6.09 7.47
N PHE A 254 7.34 6.80 7.10
CA PHE A 254 6.41 7.46 8.02
C PHE A 254 5.03 6.79 7.99
N ASP A 255 4.24 7.02 9.02
CA ASP A 255 2.80 6.76 8.98
C ASP A 255 2.17 7.39 7.74
N ASP A 256 1.54 6.57 6.90
CA ASP A 256 0.99 6.97 5.61
C ASP A 256 -0.07 8.08 5.74
N ARG A 257 -0.90 8.06 6.79
CA ARG A 257 -1.92 9.09 7.04
C ARG A 257 -1.32 10.46 7.38
N ARG A 258 -0.17 10.49 8.05
CA ARG A 258 0.44 11.71 8.59
C ARG A 258 1.69 12.18 7.85
N ARG A 259 2.13 11.46 6.83
CA ARG A 259 3.30 11.81 6.00
C ARG A 259 3.27 13.25 5.48
N GLY A 260 2.08 13.76 5.09
CA GLY A 260 1.92 15.13 4.60
C GLY A 260 2.30 16.20 5.62
N GLU A 261 2.24 15.91 6.93
CA GLU A 261 2.68 16.81 8.00
C GLU A 261 4.19 16.99 7.98
N MET A 262 4.94 15.94 7.65
CA MET A 262 6.40 16.00 7.54
C MET A 262 6.88 16.88 6.38
N VAL A 263 6.15 16.84 5.25
CA VAL A 263 6.44 17.75 4.12
C VAL A 263 6.21 19.21 4.52
N ARG A 264 5.14 19.48 5.27
CA ARG A 264 4.86 20.82 5.82
C ARG A 264 5.94 21.26 6.79
N TYR A 265 6.31 20.40 7.75
CA TYR A 265 7.40 20.70 8.70
C TYR A 265 8.71 21.05 8.00
N ALA A 266 9.12 20.26 7.00
CA ALA A 266 10.32 20.55 6.21
C ALA A 266 10.19 21.91 5.49
N THR A 267 9.01 22.22 4.92
CA THR A 267 8.76 23.50 4.25
C THR A 267 8.80 24.69 5.23
N ASP A 268 8.19 24.54 6.39
CA ASP A 268 8.13 25.61 7.41
C ASP A 268 9.50 25.89 8.03
N LYS A 269 10.30 24.84 8.27
CA LYS A 269 11.63 24.96 8.89
C LYS A 269 12.70 25.48 7.96
N TRP A 270 12.79 24.96 6.73
CA TRP A 270 13.85 25.33 5.78
C TRP A 270 13.45 26.40 4.76
N GLY A 271 12.16 26.71 4.66
CA GLY A 271 11.65 27.76 3.79
C GLY A 271 10.90 27.22 2.57
N SER A 272 9.76 27.81 2.25
CA SER A 272 8.92 27.44 1.11
C SER A 272 9.55 27.70 -0.27
N ASP A 273 10.60 28.50 -0.31
CA ASP A 273 11.42 28.79 -1.48
C ASP A 273 12.57 27.79 -1.68
N ARG A 274 12.85 26.94 -0.68
CA ARG A 274 13.98 25.99 -0.64
C ARG A 274 13.56 24.52 -0.60
N VAL A 275 12.27 24.24 -0.47
CA VAL A 275 11.70 22.90 -0.40
C VAL A 275 10.66 22.73 -1.48
N ALA A 276 10.76 21.66 -2.28
CA ALA A 276 9.80 21.33 -3.33
C ALA A 276 9.62 19.83 -3.49
N GLN A 277 8.42 19.42 -3.89
CA GLN A 277 8.18 18.04 -4.33
C GLN A 277 8.81 17.81 -5.71
N VAL A 278 9.08 16.55 -6.06
CA VAL A 278 9.75 16.21 -7.31
C VAL A 278 8.75 15.90 -8.41
N ILE A 279 8.99 16.45 -9.61
CA ILE A 279 8.21 16.11 -10.80
C ILE A 279 8.53 14.69 -11.26
N THR A 280 7.53 14.01 -11.80
CA THR A 280 7.69 12.76 -12.54
C THR A 280 7.05 12.89 -13.91
N PHE A 281 7.67 12.28 -14.93
CA PHE A 281 7.12 12.24 -16.27
C PHE A 281 6.59 10.84 -16.58
N GLY A 282 5.26 10.73 -16.68
CA GLY A 282 4.59 9.52 -17.12
C GLY A 282 4.81 9.30 -18.61
N THR A 283 5.47 8.20 -19.00
CA THR A 283 5.68 7.81 -20.39
C THR A 283 4.63 6.79 -20.85
N ILE A 284 4.26 6.88 -22.13
CA ILE A 284 3.37 5.91 -22.78
C ILE A 284 4.16 4.63 -23.04
N LYS A 285 3.84 3.54 -22.31
CA LYS A 285 4.47 2.24 -22.49
C LYS A 285 3.70 1.40 -23.50
N THR A 286 4.27 0.26 -23.95
CA THR A 286 3.75 -0.66 -24.97
C THR A 286 2.24 -0.92 -24.87
N LYS A 287 1.75 -1.44 -23.74
CA LYS A 287 0.30 -1.74 -23.57
C LYS A 287 -0.57 -0.49 -23.55
N ALA A 288 -0.06 0.60 -22.96
CA ALA A 288 -0.77 1.88 -22.95
C ALA A 288 -0.87 2.48 -24.36
N ALA A 289 0.23 2.45 -25.13
CA ALA A 289 0.24 2.90 -26.53
C ALA A 289 -0.80 2.16 -27.38
N LEU A 290 -0.88 0.83 -27.25
CA LEU A 290 -1.87 0.02 -27.96
C LEU A 290 -3.31 0.35 -27.57
N LYS A 291 -3.58 0.51 -26.26
CA LYS A 291 -4.93 0.84 -25.77
C LYS A 291 -5.35 2.25 -26.15
N ASP A 292 -4.46 3.24 -26.01
CA ASP A 292 -4.74 4.61 -26.42
C ASP A 292 -4.95 4.71 -27.93
N SER A 293 -4.11 4.06 -28.75
CA SER A 293 -4.27 4.01 -30.21
C SER A 293 -5.61 3.38 -30.60
N ALA A 294 -5.99 2.28 -29.98
CA ALA A 294 -7.28 1.65 -30.24
C ALA A 294 -8.46 2.56 -29.89
N ARG A 295 -8.37 3.25 -28.76
CA ARG A 295 -9.41 4.20 -28.31
C ARG A 295 -9.57 5.38 -29.26
N ILE A 296 -8.47 5.99 -29.72
CA ILE A 296 -8.55 7.17 -30.60
C ILE A 296 -9.03 6.83 -32.01
N HIS A 297 -8.79 5.60 -32.50
CA HIS A 297 -9.29 5.18 -33.84
C HIS A 297 -10.73 4.64 -33.78
N TYR A 298 -11.07 3.83 -32.79
CA TYR A 298 -12.31 3.04 -32.74
C TYR A 298 -13.22 3.34 -31.56
N GLY A 299 -12.87 4.27 -30.68
CA GLY A 299 -13.65 4.57 -29.48
C GLY A 299 -13.71 3.38 -28.51
N GLN A 300 -14.89 3.17 -27.87
CA GLN A 300 -15.10 2.05 -26.92
C GLN A 300 -14.91 0.66 -27.54
N PRO A 301 -15.36 0.35 -28.77
CA PRO A 301 -15.09 -0.94 -29.42
C PRO A 301 -13.61 -1.25 -29.59
N GLY A 302 -12.76 -0.23 -29.67
CA GLY A 302 -11.30 -0.38 -29.80
C GLY A 302 -10.66 -1.14 -28.64
N PHE A 303 -11.21 -1.07 -27.43
CA PHE A 303 -10.66 -1.79 -26.29
C PHE A 303 -10.65 -3.30 -26.48
N ALA A 304 -11.66 -3.87 -27.13
CA ALA A 304 -11.70 -5.30 -27.44
C ALA A 304 -10.57 -5.72 -28.40
N ILE A 305 -10.25 -4.86 -29.38
CA ILE A 305 -9.15 -5.10 -30.32
C ILE A 305 -7.82 -4.99 -29.56
N ALA A 306 -7.64 -3.94 -28.74
CA ALA A 306 -6.44 -3.76 -27.93
C ALA A 306 -6.19 -4.92 -26.96
N ASP A 307 -7.24 -5.46 -26.33
CA ASP A 307 -7.13 -6.60 -25.44
C ASP A 307 -6.69 -7.87 -26.18
N ARG A 308 -7.14 -8.07 -27.42
CA ARG A 308 -6.67 -9.16 -28.27
C ARG A 308 -5.18 -9.01 -28.59
N ILE A 309 -4.71 -7.81 -28.93
CA ILE A 309 -3.29 -7.54 -29.20
C ILE A 309 -2.46 -7.74 -27.95
N THR A 310 -2.90 -7.16 -26.82
CA THR A 310 -2.13 -7.21 -25.58
C THR A 310 -2.03 -8.63 -24.97
N LYS A 311 -3.01 -9.50 -25.24
CA LYS A 311 -2.95 -10.92 -24.85
C LYS A 311 -1.98 -11.74 -25.70
N ALA A 312 -1.78 -11.35 -26.96
CA ALA A 312 -0.81 -11.98 -27.85
C ALA A 312 0.63 -11.49 -27.62
N LEU A 313 0.84 -10.45 -26.80
CA LEU A 313 2.20 -10.00 -26.44
C LEU A 313 2.91 -11.06 -25.60
N PRO A 314 4.22 -11.26 -25.81
CA PRO A 314 5.04 -12.08 -24.92
C PRO A 314 4.94 -11.61 -23.47
N PRO A 315 5.04 -12.53 -22.47
CA PRO A 315 5.02 -12.15 -21.07
C PRO A 315 6.13 -11.14 -20.74
N PRO A 316 5.89 -10.20 -19.82
CA PRO A 316 6.92 -9.24 -19.44
C PRO A 316 8.11 -9.92 -18.75
N ILE A 317 9.33 -9.46 -19.04
CA ILE A 317 10.55 -9.88 -18.33
C ILE A 317 10.94 -8.75 -17.36
N MET A 318 11.08 -9.05 -16.06
CA MET A 318 11.36 -8.06 -15.01
C MET A 318 10.39 -6.85 -15.07
N ALA A 319 9.09 -7.14 -15.24
CA ALA A 319 8.02 -6.15 -15.39
C ALA A 319 8.15 -5.21 -16.62
N LYS A 320 8.98 -5.55 -17.61
CA LYS A 320 9.13 -4.80 -18.87
C LYS A 320 8.50 -5.60 -20.01
N ASP A 321 7.52 -4.99 -20.68
CA ASP A 321 6.97 -5.51 -21.92
C ASP A 321 8.02 -5.40 -23.05
N ILE A 322 7.87 -6.22 -24.10
CA ILE A 322 8.65 -6.05 -25.33
C ILE A 322 8.31 -4.67 -25.93
N PRO A 323 9.30 -3.85 -26.33
CA PRO A 323 9.00 -2.59 -27.01
C PRO A 323 8.31 -2.88 -28.37
N LEU A 324 7.42 -1.99 -28.81
CA LEU A 324 6.70 -2.19 -30.07
C LEU A 324 7.66 -2.31 -31.27
N SER A 325 8.78 -1.57 -31.26
CA SER A 325 9.83 -1.72 -32.28
C SER A 325 10.38 -3.15 -32.32
N GLY A 326 10.63 -3.78 -31.17
CA GLY A 326 11.18 -5.13 -31.07
C GLY A 326 10.24 -6.24 -31.57
N ILE A 327 8.94 -5.94 -31.73
CA ILE A 327 7.98 -6.89 -32.31
C ILE A 327 8.28 -7.18 -33.78
N THR A 328 8.70 -6.15 -34.52
CA THR A 328 8.95 -6.22 -35.98
C THR A 328 10.42 -6.14 -36.36
N ASP A 329 11.33 -5.93 -35.42
CA ASP A 329 12.76 -5.88 -35.66
C ASP A 329 13.37 -7.29 -35.50
N PRO A 330 13.86 -7.92 -36.61
CA PRO A 330 14.45 -9.25 -36.56
C PRO A 330 15.71 -9.37 -35.69
N GLU A 331 16.42 -8.25 -35.47
CA GLU A 331 17.64 -8.20 -34.66
C GLU A 331 17.36 -8.10 -33.15
N HIS A 332 16.10 -7.83 -32.79
CA HIS A 332 15.74 -7.75 -31.36
C HIS A 332 15.72 -9.13 -30.71
N GLU A 333 16.34 -9.27 -29.55
CA GLU A 333 16.51 -10.54 -28.80
C GLU A 333 15.20 -11.31 -28.58
N ARG A 334 14.07 -10.62 -28.42
CA ARG A 334 12.73 -11.18 -28.17
C ARG A 334 11.87 -11.29 -29.42
N TYR A 335 12.40 -11.03 -30.59
CA TYR A 335 11.65 -11.06 -31.85
C TYR A 335 10.88 -12.38 -32.05
N LYS A 336 11.52 -13.53 -31.76
CA LYS A 336 10.90 -14.86 -31.96
C LYS A 336 9.66 -15.05 -31.08
N GLU A 337 9.66 -14.51 -29.87
CA GLU A 337 8.54 -14.61 -28.92
C GLU A 337 7.28 -13.87 -29.41
N ALA A 338 7.45 -12.84 -30.23
CA ALA A 338 6.36 -11.95 -30.70
C ALA A 338 5.69 -12.42 -32.01
N ALA A 339 5.84 -13.70 -32.41
CA ALA A 339 5.31 -14.21 -33.67
C ALA A 339 3.77 -14.08 -33.78
N GLU A 340 3.04 -14.33 -32.70
CA GLU A 340 1.58 -14.23 -32.66
C GLU A 340 1.10 -12.81 -32.94
N VAL A 341 1.72 -11.80 -32.32
CA VAL A 341 1.39 -10.38 -32.57
C VAL A 341 1.70 -9.98 -34.00
N ARG A 342 2.83 -10.43 -34.57
CA ARG A 342 3.14 -10.16 -35.99
C ARG A 342 2.08 -10.74 -36.92
N THR A 343 1.62 -11.96 -36.69
CA THR A 343 0.55 -12.55 -37.46
C THR A 343 -0.73 -11.72 -37.39
N LEU A 344 -1.08 -11.19 -36.22
CA LEU A 344 -2.25 -10.30 -36.09
C LEU A 344 -2.05 -8.99 -36.87
N ILE A 345 -0.86 -8.39 -36.82
CA ILE A 345 -0.53 -7.15 -37.57
C ILE A 345 -0.63 -7.40 -39.09
N ASP A 346 -0.20 -8.57 -39.56
CA ASP A 346 -0.18 -8.89 -41.00
C ASP A 346 -1.58 -9.22 -41.54
N THR A 347 -2.41 -9.87 -40.73
CA THR A 347 -3.72 -10.39 -41.19
C THR A 347 -4.89 -9.47 -40.92
N ASP A 348 -4.78 -8.54 -39.93
CA ASP A 348 -5.89 -7.67 -39.51
C ASP A 348 -5.55 -6.18 -39.76
N PRO A 349 -6.25 -5.50 -40.67
CA PRO A 349 -6.01 -4.08 -40.97
C PRO A 349 -6.21 -3.14 -39.76
N ASP A 350 -7.18 -3.45 -38.88
CA ASP A 350 -7.46 -2.63 -37.69
C ASP A 350 -6.30 -2.76 -36.69
N VAL A 351 -5.80 -3.98 -36.49
CA VAL A 351 -4.62 -4.23 -35.66
C VAL A 351 -3.38 -3.51 -36.22
N ARG A 352 -3.21 -3.55 -37.55
CA ARG A 352 -2.11 -2.82 -38.22
C ARG A 352 -2.18 -1.32 -37.98
N THR A 353 -3.35 -0.71 -38.13
CA THR A 353 -3.57 0.72 -37.88
C THR A 353 -3.26 1.10 -36.45
N ILE A 354 -3.76 0.31 -35.48
CA ILE A 354 -3.50 0.51 -34.06
C ILE A 354 -1.99 0.41 -33.77
N TYR A 355 -1.33 -0.62 -34.30
CA TYR A 355 0.09 -0.84 -34.08
C TYR A 355 0.96 0.27 -34.65
N GLN A 356 0.68 0.74 -35.88
CA GLN A 356 1.43 1.85 -36.49
C GLN A 356 1.33 3.14 -35.68
N THR A 357 0.14 3.50 -35.24
CA THR A 357 -0.06 4.67 -34.38
C THR A 357 0.58 4.48 -33.02
N ALA A 358 0.44 3.29 -32.41
CA ALA A 358 1.05 2.96 -31.13
C ALA A 358 2.58 3.09 -31.15
N ARG A 359 3.24 2.66 -32.24
CA ARG A 359 4.71 2.84 -32.42
C ARG A 359 5.13 4.30 -32.37
N GLY A 360 4.30 5.21 -32.89
CA GLY A 360 4.57 6.64 -32.85
C GLY A 360 4.30 7.29 -31.47
N LEU A 361 3.50 6.63 -30.64
CA LEU A 361 3.15 7.12 -29.30
C LEU A 361 4.03 6.52 -28.19
N GLU A 362 4.57 5.31 -28.38
CA GLU A 362 5.40 4.64 -27.39
C GLU A 362 6.63 5.48 -27.02
N GLY A 363 6.89 5.64 -25.73
CA GLY A 363 8.01 6.40 -25.19
C GLY A 363 7.77 7.90 -25.05
N LEU A 364 6.69 8.45 -25.63
CA LEU A 364 6.35 9.86 -25.45
C LEU A 364 5.87 10.14 -24.03
N ILE A 365 6.16 11.35 -23.55
CA ILE A 365 5.64 11.85 -22.28
C ILE A 365 4.13 12.10 -22.43
N ARG A 366 3.33 11.48 -21.57
CA ARG A 366 1.88 11.62 -21.53
C ARG A 366 1.43 12.74 -20.61
N ASN A 367 2.01 12.77 -19.40
CA ASN A 367 1.68 13.73 -18.36
C ASN A 367 2.86 13.97 -17.43
N ALA A 368 2.83 15.09 -16.77
CA ALA A 368 3.65 15.35 -15.59
C ALA A 368 2.84 14.99 -14.33
N GLY A 369 3.49 14.34 -13.40
CA GLY A 369 2.95 13.99 -12.10
C GLY A 369 3.89 14.45 -10.97
N VAL A 370 3.51 14.14 -9.75
CA VAL A 370 4.35 14.38 -8.57
C VAL A 370 4.89 13.03 -8.09
N HIS A 371 6.17 12.99 -7.74
CA HIS A 371 6.76 11.82 -7.12
C HIS A 371 6.06 11.50 -5.80
N ALA A 372 5.80 10.21 -5.56
CA ALA A 372 5.01 9.80 -4.40
C ALA A 372 5.64 10.17 -3.05
N CYS A 373 6.97 10.27 -2.99
CA CYS A 373 7.70 10.39 -1.72
C CYS A 373 8.85 11.40 -1.74
N ALA A 374 9.45 11.71 -2.90
CA ALA A 374 10.64 12.54 -2.98
C ALA A 374 10.34 14.03 -2.73
N VAL A 375 11.19 14.64 -1.93
CA VAL A 375 11.24 16.08 -1.64
C VAL A 375 12.69 16.55 -1.91
N ILE A 376 12.84 17.64 -2.66
CA ILE A 376 14.11 18.32 -2.83
C ILE A 376 14.24 19.41 -1.78
N MET A 377 15.42 19.48 -1.19
CA MET A 377 15.78 20.53 -0.23
C MET A 377 17.09 21.21 -0.66
N SER A 378 17.21 22.50 -0.39
CA SER A 378 18.37 23.33 -0.80
C SER A 378 18.77 24.33 0.27
N SER A 379 20.07 24.65 0.29
CA SER A 379 20.63 25.75 1.11
C SER A 379 20.29 27.14 0.56
N GLU A 380 19.96 27.24 -0.72
CA GLU A 380 19.59 28.50 -1.40
C GLU A 380 18.20 28.37 -2.05
N PRO A 381 17.54 29.47 -2.42
CA PRO A 381 16.25 29.42 -3.12
C PRO A 381 16.34 28.55 -4.38
N LEU A 382 15.44 27.59 -4.51
CA LEU A 382 15.42 26.62 -5.62
C LEU A 382 15.35 27.29 -7.00
N THR A 383 14.75 28.48 -7.09
CA THR A 383 14.66 29.25 -8.33
C THR A 383 16.01 29.74 -8.85
N HIS A 384 17.07 29.73 -8.01
CA HIS A 384 18.45 30.02 -8.45
C HIS A 384 19.09 28.84 -9.20
N ALA A 385 18.55 27.62 -9.02
CA ALA A 385 19.13 26.39 -9.56
C ALA A 385 18.24 25.73 -10.61
N ILE A 386 16.93 25.69 -10.40
CA ILE A 386 15.96 24.95 -11.24
C ILE A 386 14.67 25.74 -11.44
N PRO A 387 13.93 25.50 -12.56
CA PRO A 387 12.58 26.00 -12.70
C PRO A 387 11.65 25.26 -11.72
N LEU A 388 10.60 25.97 -11.25
CA LEU A 388 9.56 25.42 -10.39
C LEU A 388 8.20 25.47 -11.10
N TRP A 389 7.33 24.51 -10.77
CA TRP A 389 5.96 24.45 -11.23
C TRP A 389 5.00 24.42 -10.04
N ARG A 390 4.02 25.31 -10.04
CA ARG A 390 2.95 25.32 -9.05
C ARG A 390 1.75 24.54 -9.59
N ARG A 391 1.37 23.45 -8.90
CA ARG A 391 0.22 22.65 -9.28
C ARG A 391 -1.08 23.40 -8.95
N ALA A 392 -1.98 23.53 -9.95
CA ALA A 392 -3.21 24.31 -9.80
C ALA A 392 -4.22 23.69 -8.83
N GLN A 393 -4.18 22.36 -8.64
CA GLN A 393 -5.17 21.62 -7.84
C GLN A 393 -5.05 21.88 -6.33
N ASP A 394 -3.84 21.96 -5.81
CA ASP A 394 -3.54 22.06 -4.37
C ASP A 394 -2.47 23.09 -4.03
N GLY A 395 -1.95 23.80 -5.02
CA GLY A 395 -0.94 24.83 -4.83
C GLY A 395 0.47 24.31 -4.52
N ALA A 396 0.70 22.98 -4.58
CA ALA A 396 2.00 22.37 -4.28
C ALA A 396 3.09 22.89 -5.23
N ILE A 397 4.25 23.22 -4.67
CA ILE A 397 5.46 23.60 -5.42
C ILE A 397 6.22 22.34 -5.80
N ILE A 398 6.52 22.21 -7.08
CA ILE A 398 7.11 21.02 -7.69
C ILE A 398 8.31 21.46 -8.52
N THR A 399 9.39 20.67 -8.53
CA THR A 399 10.55 20.90 -9.39
C THR A 399 10.14 20.84 -10.85
N GLY A 400 10.71 21.68 -11.71
CA GLY A 400 10.51 21.60 -13.16
C GLY A 400 11.38 20.54 -13.83
N TRP A 401 12.41 20.03 -13.10
CA TRP A 401 13.30 18.96 -13.53
C TRP A 401 13.05 17.69 -12.72
N ASP A 402 13.30 16.55 -13.37
CA ASP A 402 13.24 15.25 -12.70
C ASP A 402 14.38 15.05 -11.69
N TYR A 403 14.22 14.01 -10.85
CA TYR A 403 15.16 13.70 -9.78
C TYR A 403 16.62 13.55 -10.28
N PRO A 404 16.94 12.76 -11.34
CA PRO A 404 18.33 12.60 -11.77
C PRO A 404 18.98 13.92 -12.20
N SER A 405 18.22 14.81 -12.81
CA SER A 405 18.71 16.14 -13.22
C SER A 405 18.96 17.06 -12.02
N CYS A 406 18.09 17.02 -11.02
CA CYS A 406 18.26 17.75 -9.76
C CYS A 406 19.50 17.27 -8.99
N GLU A 407 19.71 15.96 -8.90
CA GLU A 407 20.88 15.36 -8.24
C GLU A 407 22.18 15.70 -8.96
N ALA A 408 22.19 15.69 -10.29
CA ALA A 408 23.38 15.99 -11.11
C ALA A 408 23.94 17.39 -10.86
N ILE A 409 23.12 18.35 -10.44
CA ILE A 409 23.55 19.72 -10.11
C ILE A 409 23.75 19.94 -8.60
N GLY A 410 23.66 18.89 -7.79
CA GLY A 410 23.95 18.92 -6.35
C GLY A 410 22.80 19.27 -5.42
N LEU A 411 21.54 19.16 -5.88
CA LEU A 411 20.37 19.26 -5.02
C LEU A 411 20.16 17.94 -4.24
N LEU A 412 19.79 18.07 -2.97
CA LEU A 412 19.55 16.93 -2.10
C LEU A 412 18.13 16.41 -2.25
N LYS A 413 18.00 15.11 -2.57
CA LYS A 413 16.73 14.39 -2.51
C LYS A 413 16.56 13.74 -1.14
N MET A 414 15.38 13.81 -0.58
CA MET A 414 14.95 13.05 0.59
C MET A 414 13.66 12.32 0.29
N ASP A 415 13.59 11.03 0.62
CA ASP A 415 12.40 10.22 0.41
C ASP A 415 11.58 10.08 1.70
N PHE A 416 10.42 10.73 1.72
CA PHE A 416 9.42 10.60 2.77
C PHE A 416 8.38 9.57 2.34
N LEU A 417 8.60 8.32 2.71
CA LEU A 417 7.77 7.20 2.28
C LEU A 417 6.59 7.01 3.23
N GLY A 418 5.40 6.78 2.69
CA GLY A 418 4.24 6.37 3.49
C GLY A 418 4.19 4.85 3.59
N LEU A 419 4.22 4.30 4.81
CA LEU A 419 4.09 2.88 5.05
C LEU A 419 2.81 2.60 5.85
N ARG A 420 1.80 2.01 5.18
CA ARG A 420 0.50 1.69 5.81
C ARG A 420 0.64 0.84 7.07
N ASN A 421 1.62 -0.07 7.12
CA ASN A 421 1.81 -0.92 8.29
C ASN A 421 2.21 -0.14 9.55
N LEU A 422 2.89 1.02 9.40
CA LEU A 422 3.13 1.91 10.54
C LEU A 422 1.84 2.52 11.07
N THR A 423 0.89 2.82 10.18
CA THR A 423 -0.46 3.24 10.56
C THR A 423 -1.20 2.15 11.33
N VAL A 424 -1.15 0.89 10.84
CA VAL A 424 -1.75 -0.27 11.53
C VAL A 424 -1.13 -0.49 12.91
N ILE A 425 0.19 -0.41 13.00
CA ILE A 425 0.92 -0.51 14.26
C ILE A 425 0.49 0.62 15.21
N GLY A 426 0.40 1.85 14.73
CA GLY A 426 -0.08 2.99 15.51
C GLY A 426 -1.49 2.76 16.07
N ASP A 427 -2.43 2.38 15.20
CA ASP A 427 -3.80 2.06 15.61
C ASP A 427 -3.86 0.91 16.63
N ALA A 428 -3.02 -0.12 16.47
CA ALA A 428 -2.95 -1.22 17.41
C ALA A 428 -2.43 -0.76 18.79
N LEU A 429 -1.37 0.05 18.83
CA LEU A 429 -0.81 0.60 20.07
C LEU A 429 -1.80 1.52 20.79
N ASP A 430 -2.52 2.36 20.04
CA ASP A 430 -3.57 3.21 20.60
C ASP A 430 -4.71 2.38 21.18
N ASN A 431 -5.11 1.29 20.51
CA ASN A 431 -6.09 0.34 21.01
C ASN A 431 -5.59 -0.39 22.28
N ILE A 432 -4.32 -0.83 22.34
CA ILE A 432 -3.72 -1.45 23.52
C ILE A 432 -3.75 -0.48 24.71
N LYS A 433 -3.35 0.77 24.45
CA LYS A 433 -3.36 1.81 25.50
C LYS A 433 -4.77 2.09 26.01
N ALA A 434 -5.74 2.23 25.10
CA ALA A 434 -7.13 2.51 25.45
C ALA A 434 -7.81 1.32 26.15
N ASN A 435 -7.59 0.09 25.67
CA ASN A 435 -8.25 -1.12 26.14
C ASN A 435 -7.62 -1.73 27.39
N ARG A 436 -6.26 -1.71 27.49
CA ARG A 436 -5.50 -2.38 28.55
C ARG A 436 -4.74 -1.44 29.47
N GLY A 437 -4.65 -0.14 29.16
CA GLY A 437 -3.88 0.85 29.90
C GLY A 437 -2.35 0.65 29.79
N ILE A 438 -1.89 -0.11 28.79
CA ILE A 438 -0.46 -0.43 28.57
C ILE A 438 0.08 0.54 27.53
N ASP A 439 1.16 1.26 27.88
CA ASP A 439 1.94 2.06 26.94
C ASP A 439 3.11 1.20 26.43
N LEU A 440 2.87 0.48 25.31
CA LEU A 440 3.81 -0.50 24.78
C LEU A 440 4.86 0.20 23.91
N ASP A 441 6.14 0.04 24.28
CA ASP A 441 7.27 0.51 23.50
C ASP A 441 7.84 -0.63 22.64
N LEU A 442 7.68 -0.50 21.32
CA LEU A 442 8.16 -1.50 20.35
C LEU A 442 9.68 -1.47 20.17
N ASP A 443 10.33 -0.34 20.44
CA ASP A 443 11.76 -0.18 20.22
C ASP A 443 12.61 -0.97 21.26
N HIS A 444 12.00 -1.31 22.40
CA HIS A 444 12.62 -2.06 23.49
C HIS A 444 12.06 -3.49 23.64
N LEU A 445 11.33 -3.99 22.65
CA LEU A 445 10.82 -5.36 22.70
C LEU A 445 11.96 -6.39 22.58
N PRO A 446 11.98 -7.45 23.43
CA PRO A 446 12.87 -8.57 23.22
C PRO A 446 12.52 -9.30 21.92
N LEU A 447 13.55 -9.63 21.13
CA LEU A 447 13.36 -10.31 19.84
C LEU A 447 13.17 -11.83 19.98
N GLU A 448 13.12 -12.36 21.19
CA GLU A 448 13.03 -13.79 21.52
C GLU A 448 11.64 -14.22 22.03
N ASP A 449 10.57 -13.47 21.72
CA ASP A 449 9.21 -13.78 22.17
C ASP A 449 8.70 -15.13 21.61
N PRO A 450 8.46 -16.15 22.45
CA PRO A 450 8.06 -17.49 21.99
C PRO A 450 6.71 -17.51 21.28
N ALA A 451 5.74 -16.69 21.72
CA ALA A 451 4.41 -16.65 21.11
C ALA A 451 4.47 -16.15 19.65
N THR A 452 5.34 -15.18 19.38
CA THR A 452 5.60 -14.66 18.04
C THR A 452 6.14 -15.76 17.11
N TYR A 453 7.15 -16.51 17.54
CA TYR A 453 7.73 -17.59 16.70
C TYR A 453 6.79 -18.78 16.55
N GLU A 454 5.97 -19.05 17.53
CA GLU A 454 4.92 -20.08 17.40
C GLU A 454 3.87 -19.66 16.34
N LEU A 455 3.40 -18.42 16.36
CA LEU A 455 2.50 -17.86 15.34
C LEU A 455 3.13 -17.95 13.94
N LEU A 456 4.41 -17.55 13.79
CA LEU A 456 5.13 -17.64 12.53
C LEU A 456 5.26 -19.09 12.04
N SER A 457 5.60 -20.02 12.94
CA SER A 457 5.79 -21.44 12.63
C SER A 457 4.49 -22.15 12.22
N ARG A 458 3.35 -21.73 12.76
CA ARG A 458 2.03 -22.20 12.30
C ARG A 458 1.62 -21.59 10.96
N GLY A 459 2.29 -20.53 10.51
CA GLY A 459 1.91 -19.75 9.33
C GLY A 459 0.64 -18.92 9.53
N ASP A 460 0.30 -18.56 10.78
CA ASP A 460 -0.86 -17.72 11.13
C ASP A 460 -0.61 -16.23 10.86
N THR A 461 0.03 -15.93 9.74
CA THR A 461 0.63 -14.63 9.44
C THR A 461 -0.21 -13.74 8.54
N LEU A 462 -1.50 -14.00 8.40
CA LEU A 462 -2.40 -13.10 7.67
C LEU A 462 -2.35 -11.70 8.29
N GLY A 463 -2.10 -10.67 7.45
CA GLY A 463 -1.92 -9.29 7.88
C GLY A 463 -0.56 -8.98 8.52
N VAL A 464 0.31 -9.95 8.72
CA VAL A 464 1.70 -9.71 9.17
C VAL A 464 2.53 -9.19 8.02
N PHE A 465 3.25 -8.10 8.25
CA PHE A 465 4.00 -7.41 7.21
C PHE A 465 4.95 -8.35 6.45
N HIS A 466 4.86 -8.36 5.13
CA HIS A 466 5.62 -9.20 4.18
C HIS A 466 5.46 -10.72 4.32
N LEU A 467 4.79 -11.21 5.37
CA LEU A 467 4.70 -12.65 5.68
C LEU A 467 3.28 -13.24 5.48
N ASP A 468 2.36 -12.48 4.89
CA ASP A 468 0.93 -12.78 4.80
C ASP A 468 0.51 -13.59 3.55
N GLY A 469 1.37 -13.67 2.53
CA GLY A 469 1.06 -14.39 1.29
C GLY A 469 0.92 -15.90 1.49
N GLY A 470 -0.03 -16.56 0.80
CA GLY A 470 -0.29 -18.01 0.92
C GLY A 470 0.97 -18.88 0.80
N PRO A 471 1.74 -18.80 -0.32
CA PRO A 471 2.98 -19.57 -0.46
C PRO A 471 4.06 -19.21 0.58
N MET A 472 4.11 -17.94 1.04
CA MET A 472 5.02 -17.52 2.12
C MET A 472 4.64 -18.22 3.44
N ARG A 473 3.35 -18.32 3.76
CA ARG A 473 2.86 -19.05 4.92
C ARG A 473 3.24 -20.53 4.87
N GLY A 474 3.20 -21.16 3.67
CA GLY A 474 3.70 -22.50 3.44
C GLY A 474 5.20 -22.63 3.73
N LEU A 475 6.01 -21.67 3.28
CA LEU A 475 7.45 -21.63 3.57
C LEU A 475 7.73 -21.47 5.06
N LEU A 476 7.01 -20.61 5.78
CA LEU A 476 7.16 -20.44 7.23
C LEU A 476 6.85 -21.72 8.00
N ARG A 477 5.80 -22.45 7.62
CA ARG A 477 5.49 -23.80 8.18
C ARG A 477 6.63 -24.79 7.95
N ARG A 478 7.28 -24.74 6.78
CA ARG A 478 8.43 -25.60 6.46
C ARG A 478 9.71 -25.17 7.20
N MET A 479 9.94 -23.87 7.32
CA MET A 479 11.14 -23.29 7.93
C MET A 479 11.13 -23.40 9.46
N GLN A 480 9.95 -23.27 10.11
CA GLN A 480 9.81 -23.22 11.57
C GLN A 480 10.73 -22.15 12.18
N PRO A 481 10.47 -20.86 11.99
CA PRO A 481 11.32 -19.79 12.49
C PRO A 481 11.49 -19.87 14.01
N THR A 482 12.71 -19.68 14.50
CA THR A 482 13.08 -19.77 15.92
C THR A 482 13.79 -18.53 16.45
N GLY A 483 14.11 -17.58 15.58
CA GLY A 483 14.79 -16.34 15.94
C GLY A 483 14.71 -15.29 14.85
N PHE A 484 15.13 -14.09 15.19
CA PHE A 484 15.03 -12.93 14.32
C PHE A 484 15.78 -13.11 12.98
N ASN A 485 16.93 -13.79 12.99
CA ASN A 485 17.69 -14.06 11.77
C ASN A 485 16.92 -14.91 10.76
N ASP A 486 15.99 -15.77 11.18
CA ASP A 486 15.13 -16.51 10.26
C ASP A 486 14.14 -15.58 9.53
N ILE A 487 13.61 -14.56 10.24
CA ILE A 487 12.74 -13.54 9.63
C ILE A 487 13.54 -12.75 8.58
N VAL A 488 14.74 -12.32 8.93
CA VAL A 488 15.63 -11.59 8.01
C VAL A 488 15.95 -12.44 6.77
N ALA A 489 16.25 -13.72 6.97
CA ALA A 489 16.58 -14.65 5.90
C ALA A 489 15.38 -14.92 4.98
N VAL A 490 14.17 -15.14 5.51
CA VAL A 490 13.00 -15.44 4.69
C VAL A 490 12.63 -14.25 3.80
N LEU A 491 12.77 -13.01 4.28
CA LEU A 491 12.54 -11.80 3.47
C LEU A 491 13.56 -11.68 2.32
N ALA A 492 14.78 -12.12 2.54
CA ALA A 492 15.82 -12.13 1.52
C ALA A 492 15.63 -13.25 0.49
N LEU A 493 15.13 -14.41 0.92
CA LEU A 493 15.03 -15.64 0.11
C LEU A 493 13.75 -15.75 -0.70
N TYR A 494 12.63 -15.19 -0.21
CA TYR A 494 11.33 -15.31 -0.88
C TYR A 494 11.18 -14.30 -2.01
N ARG A 495 11.91 -14.48 -3.09
CA ARG A 495 11.92 -13.63 -4.30
C ARG A 495 12.21 -14.49 -5.55
N PRO A 496 11.79 -14.05 -6.76
CA PRO A 496 11.92 -14.86 -7.97
C PRO A 496 13.32 -15.44 -8.21
N GLY A 497 14.39 -14.70 -7.95
CA GLY A 497 15.76 -15.15 -8.12
C GLY A 497 16.14 -16.34 -7.22
N PRO A 498 16.18 -16.16 -5.88
CA PRO A 498 16.48 -17.25 -4.95
C PRO A 498 15.49 -18.41 -5.04
N MET A 499 14.20 -18.14 -5.29
CA MET A 499 13.18 -19.17 -5.47
C MET A 499 13.46 -20.03 -6.69
N GLY A 500 13.86 -19.42 -7.81
CA GLY A 500 14.24 -20.14 -9.04
C GLY A 500 15.43 -21.08 -8.85
N MET A 501 16.29 -20.82 -7.86
CA MET A 501 17.40 -21.67 -7.45
C MET A 501 17.06 -22.60 -6.27
N ASN A 502 15.82 -22.65 -5.83
CA ASN A 502 15.34 -23.41 -4.68
C ASN A 502 16.00 -23.03 -3.32
N ALA A 503 16.71 -21.90 -3.22
CA ALA A 503 17.47 -21.51 -2.04
C ALA A 503 16.60 -21.34 -0.78
N HIS A 504 15.34 -20.93 -0.93
CA HIS A 504 14.37 -20.77 0.17
C HIS A 504 14.02 -22.13 0.83
N ASN A 505 13.86 -23.20 0.04
CA ASN A 505 13.62 -24.54 0.56
C ASN A 505 14.90 -25.17 1.13
N ASP A 506 16.04 -24.95 0.47
CA ASP A 506 17.33 -25.43 0.96
C ASP A 506 17.67 -24.84 2.33
N TYR A 507 17.39 -23.55 2.54
CA TYR A 507 17.53 -22.90 3.86
C TYR A 507 16.65 -23.58 4.90
N ALA A 508 15.36 -23.74 4.62
CA ALA A 508 14.40 -24.36 5.52
C ALA A 508 14.77 -25.81 5.88
N ASP A 509 15.25 -26.58 4.89
CA ASP A 509 15.60 -27.98 5.08
C ASP A 509 16.94 -28.16 5.82
N ARG A 510 17.94 -27.33 5.52
CA ARG A 510 19.23 -27.34 6.22
C ARG A 510 19.09 -26.90 7.68
N LYS A 511 18.31 -25.83 7.92
CA LYS A 511 17.97 -25.39 9.28
C LYS A 511 17.38 -26.50 10.13
N ASN A 512 16.47 -27.29 9.57
CA ASN A 512 15.75 -28.35 10.29
C ASN A 512 16.42 -29.73 10.16
N GLY A 513 17.66 -29.80 9.67
CA GLY A 513 18.41 -31.07 9.54
C GLY A 513 17.87 -32.05 8.50
N ARG A 514 16.94 -31.62 7.63
CA ARG A 514 16.39 -32.44 6.54
C ARG A 514 17.34 -32.56 5.33
N GLN A 515 18.28 -31.59 5.21
CA GLN A 515 19.30 -31.58 4.17
C GLN A 515 20.68 -31.31 4.82
N PRO A 516 21.76 -32.09 4.45
CA PRO A 516 23.08 -31.80 4.99
C PRO A 516 23.68 -30.53 4.39
N ILE A 517 24.41 -29.77 5.24
CA ILE A 517 25.20 -28.63 4.80
C ILE A 517 26.46 -29.15 4.10
N LYS A 518 26.67 -28.79 2.84
CA LYS A 518 27.86 -29.14 2.07
C LYS A 518 28.72 -27.91 1.83
N PRO A 519 30.05 -27.96 2.08
CA PRO A 519 30.92 -26.83 1.77
C PRO A 519 31.01 -26.60 0.26
N ILE A 520 31.25 -25.37 -0.16
CA ILE A 520 31.45 -24.99 -1.58
C ILE A 520 32.68 -25.74 -2.15
N HIS A 521 33.74 -25.82 -1.35
CA HIS A 521 34.94 -26.58 -1.62
C HIS A 521 35.58 -26.96 -0.27
N PRO A 522 36.25 -28.12 -0.13
CA PRO A 522 36.86 -28.51 1.16
C PRO A 522 37.84 -27.50 1.71
N GLU A 523 38.67 -26.85 0.88
CA GLU A 523 39.60 -25.79 1.32
C GLU A 523 38.91 -24.54 1.85
N LEU A 524 37.63 -24.32 1.53
CA LEU A 524 36.85 -23.17 1.89
C LEU A 524 35.94 -23.40 3.09
N GLU A 525 35.86 -24.65 3.59
CA GLU A 525 34.95 -25.00 4.70
C GLU A 525 35.30 -24.20 5.96
N GLU A 526 36.55 -24.27 6.42
CA GLU A 526 36.97 -23.52 7.61
C GLU A 526 37.01 -22.01 7.40
N PRO A 527 37.61 -21.48 6.30
CA PRO A 527 37.63 -20.04 6.06
C PRO A 527 36.26 -19.40 5.97
N LEU A 528 35.23 -20.07 5.44
CA LEU A 528 33.90 -19.49 5.24
C LEU A 528 32.91 -19.85 6.34
N ARG A 529 33.29 -20.64 7.34
CA ARG A 529 32.40 -21.11 8.39
C ARG A 529 31.71 -19.96 9.11
N ASP A 530 32.46 -18.97 9.59
CA ASP A 530 31.90 -17.84 10.36
C ASP A 530 30.96 -16.97 9.51
N ILE A 531 31.20 -16.89 8.19
CA ILE A 531 30.40 -16.07 7.28
C ILE A 531 29.09 -16.79 6.88
N LEU A 532 29.12 -18.12 6.70
CA LEU A 532 28.02 -18.87 6.14
C LEU A 532 27.23 -19.69 7.17
N SER A 533 27.69 -19.78 8.42
CA SER A 533 27.01 -20.55 9.47
C SER A 533 25.62 -20.04 9.78
N GLU A 534 25.44 -18.73 9.84
CA GLU A 534 24.14 -18.09 10.10
C GLU A 534 23.09 -18.38 9.01
N THR A 535 23.51 -18.78 7.82
CA THR A 535 22.66 -19.08 6.66
C THR A 535 22.76 -20.53 6.19
N TYR A 536 23.20 -21.41 7.07
CA TYR A 536 23.32 -22.86 6.84
C TYR A 536 24.11 -23.22 5.55
N GLY A 537 25.21 -22.48 5.30
CA GLY A 537 26.09 -22.69 4.15
C GLY A 537 25.59 -22.09 2.83
N LEU A 538 24.56 -21.26 2.86
CA LEU A 538 24.04 -20.53 1.69
C LEU A 538 24.57 -19.10 1.65
N ILE A 539 24.83 -18.59 0.44
CA ILE A 539 25.03 -17.16 0.22
C ILE A 539 23.66 -16.52 0.03
N VAL A 540 23.22 -15.70 0.98
CA VAL A 540 21.91 -15.03 0.98
C VAL A 540 22.10 -13.51 0.83
N TYR A 541 23.10 -12.94 1.50
CA TYR A 541 23.30 -11.51 1.64
C TYR A 541 24.47 -10.99 0.79
N GLN A 542 24.33 -9.75 0.33
CA GLN A 542 25.40 -9.04 -0.38
C GLN A 542 26.63 -8.84 0.53
N GLU A 543 26.42 -8.63 1.80
CA GLU A 543 27.42 -8.46 2.83
C GLU A 543 28.28 -9.74 2.96
N GLN A 544 27.70 -10.94 2.82
CA GLN A 544 28.46 -12.18 2.82
C GLN A 544 29.47 -12.24 1.65
N ILE A 545 29.08 -11.76 0.47
CA ILE A 545 30.01 -11.67 -0.67
C ILE A 545 31.16 -10.74 -0.35
N MET A 546 30.91 -9.62 0.33
CA MET A 546 31.95 -8.66 0.72
C MET A 546 32.89 -9.28 1.76
N PHE A 547 32.35 -9.93 2.80
CA PHE A 547 33.17 -10.64 3.80
C PHE A 547 33.99 -11.80 3.19
N ILE A 548 33.41 -12.56 2.26
CA ILE A 548 34.13 -13.60 1.54
C ILE A 548 35.31 -13.00 0.78
N ALA A 549 35.10 -11.95 -0.01
CA ALA A 549 36.16 -11.30 -0.77
C ALA A 549 37.26 -10.72 0.14
N GLN A 550 36.90 -10.15 1.28
CA GLN A 550 37.86 -9.69 2.28
C GLN A 550 38.69 -10.84 2.84
N LYS A 551 38.02 -11.92 3.28
CA LYS A 551 38.66 -13.01 4.02
C LYS A 551 39.56 -13.89 3.13
N VAL A 552 39.11 -14.23 1.92
CA VAL A 552 39.83 -15.17 1.05
C VAL A 552 40.68 -14.50 -0.03
N ALA A 553 40.37 -13.26 -0.43
CA ALA A 553 41.12 -12.53 -1.47
C ALA A 553 41.81 -11.26 -0.95
N SER A 554 41.78 -10.99 0.36
CA SER A 554 42.39 -9.83 1.03
C SER A 554 41.94 -8.46 0.46
N TYR A 555 40.66 -8.38 0.06
CA TYR A 555 40.08 -7.12 -0.41
C TYR A 555 39.83 -6.16 0.76
N SER A 556 39.99 -4.85 0.53
CA SER A 556 39.39 -3.85 1.40
C SER A 556 37.86 -3.94 1.29
N MET A 557 37.12 -3.50 2.30
CA MET A 557 35.65 -3.46 2.23
C MET A 557 35.14 -2.57 1.09
N GLY A 558 35.87 -1.50 0.79
CA GLY A 558 35.58 -0.64 -0.36
C GLY A 558 35.70 -1.36 -1.69
N LYS A 559 36.78 -2.11 -1.90
CA LYS A 559 37.01 -2.93 -3.08
C LYS A 559 36.01 -4.08 -3.17
N ALA A 560 35.64 -4.70 -2.04
CA ALA A 560 34.61 -5.74 -1.98
C ALA A 560 33.22 -5.23 -2.40
N ASP A 561 32.84 -3.99 -2.03
CA ASP A 561 31.60 -3.36 -2.52
C ASP A 561 31.67 -3.08 -4.02
N ALA A 562 32.83 -2.70 -4.55
CA ALA A 562 33.00 -2.52 -5.99
C ALA A 562 32.81 -3.84 -6.76
N LEU A 563 33.41 -4.93 -6.28
CA LEU A 563 33.20 -6.28 -6.81
C LEU A 563 31.71 -6.67 -6.84
N ARG A 564 31.03 -6.53 -5.72
CA ARG A 564 29.60 -6.81 -5.60
C ARG A 564 28.75 -6.03 -6.64
N LYS A 565 29.06 -4.73 -6.85
CA LYS A 565 28.38 -3.90 -7.85
C LYS A 565 28.67 -4.30 -9.29
N ALA A 566 29.91 -4.66 -9.58
CA ALA A 566 30.34 -5.15 -10.89
C ALA A 566 29.56 -6.41 -11.28
N MET A 567 29.48 -7.34 -10.34
CA MET A 567 28.73 -8.59 -10.53
C MET A 567 27.24 -8.34 -10.78
N GLY A 568 26.61 -7.38 -10.06
CA GLY A 568 25.22 -7.00 -10.25
C GLY A 568 24.90 -6.40 -11.62
N LYS A 569 25.86 -5.67 -12.23
CA LYS A 569 25.71 -5.05 -13.56
C LYS A 569 25.86 -6.03 -14.73
N LYS A 570 26.42 -7.22 -14.50
CA LYS A 570 26.63 -8.32 -15.49
C LYS A 570 27.32 -7.89 -16.79
N LYS A 571 28.19 -6.90 -16.75
CA LYS A 571 29.02 -6.51 -17.91
C LYS A 571 30.24 -7.43 -17.99
N LEU A 572 30.38 -8.17 -19.09
CA LEU A 572 31.40 -9.22 -19.26
C LEU A 572 32.82 -8.70 -19.01
N GLU A 573 33.19 -7.59 -19.62
CA GLU A 573 34.53 -6.98 -19.49
C GLU A 573 34.88 -6.61 -18.03
N VAL A 574 33.88 -6.11 -17.27
CA VAL A 574 34.07 -5.75 -15.87
C VAL A 574 34.19 -7.00 -15.00
N LEU A 575 33.39 -8.05 -15.29
CA LEU A 575 33.45 -9.32 -14.59
C LEU A 575 34.76 -10.07 -14.80
N GLU A 576 35.32 -10.02 -16.01
CA GLU A 576 36.64 -10.63 -16.32
C GLU A 576 37.78 -9.91 -15.58
N ALA A 577 37.74 -8.58 -15.53
CA ALA A 577 38.73 -7.79 -14.76
C ALA A 577 38.67 -8.10 -13.26
N GLU A 578 37.45 -8.20 -12.70
CA GLU A 578 37.23 -8.53 -11.28
C GLU A 578 37.65 -9.96 -10.97
N TYR A 579 37.36 -10.93 -11.87
CA TYR A 579 37.80 -12.31 -11.71
C TYR A 579 39.31 -12.42 -11.56
N LYS A 580 40.07 -11.70 -12.42
CA LYS A 580 41.53 -11.71 -12.37
C LYS A 580 42.07 -11.23 -11.02
N GLY A 581 41.53 -10.12 -10.50
CA GLY A 581 41.93 -9.62 -9.18
C GLY A 581 41.58 -10.55 -8.04
N PHE A 582 40.39 -11.16 -8.11
CA PHE A 582 39.91 -12.10 -7.11
C PHE A 582 40.76 -13.40 -7.14
N TYR A 583 41.06 -13.93 -8.33
CA TYR A 583 41.92 -15.07 -8.53
C TYR A 583 43.34 -14.84 -7.97
N GLU A 584 43.97 -13.73 -8.30
CA GLU A 584 45.30 -13.34 -7.78
C GLU A 584 45.27 -13.23 -6.25
N GLY A 585 44.22 -12.62 -5.67
CA GLY A 585 44.09 -12.46 -4.23
C GLY A 585 43.99 -13.81 -3.51
N MET A 586 43.11 -14.68 -3.98
CA MET A 586 42.94 -16.00 -3.38
C MET A 586 44.19 -16.90 -3.55
N THR A 587 44.82 -16.88 -4.74
CA THR A 587 46.02 -17.66 -5.00
C THR A 587 47.18 -17.20 -4.09
N ASN A 588 47.34 -15.90 -3.89
CA ASN A 588 48.35 -15.36 -2.97
C ASN A 588 48.08 -15.78 -1.50
N ASN A 589 46.82 -16.03 -1.15
CA ASN A 589 46.43 -16.55 0.16
C ASN A 589 46.48 -18.08 0.25
N GLY A 590 47.02 -18.77 -0.78
CA GLY A 590 47.29 -20.19 -0.76
C GLY A 590 46.14 -21.11 -1.19
N PHE A 591 45.07 -20.60 -1.73
CA PHE A 591 43.93 -21.40 -2.24
C PHE A 591 44.26 -22.00 -3.63
N SER A 592 43.83 -23.24 -3.89
CA SER A 592 43.96 -23.85 -5.16
C SER A 592 43.07 -23.23 -6.24
N GLU A 593 43.49 -23.31 -7.52
CA GLU A 593 42.67 -22.86 -8.66
C GLU A 593 41.26 -23.47 -8.67
N LYS A 594 41.14 -24.72 -8.24
CA LYS A 594 39.83 -25.41 -8.13
C LYS A 594 38.94 -24.76 -7.08
N ALA A 595 39.49 -24.38 -5.94
CA ALA A 595 38.76 -23.67 -4.88
C ALA A 595 38.33 -22.30 -5.35
N VAL A 596 39.23 -21.53 -6.01
CA VAL A 596 38.91 -20.21 -6.59
C VAL A 596 37.77 -20.31 -7.58
N LYS A 597 37.85 -21.26 -8.53
CA LYS A 597 36.80 -21.43 -9.53
C LYS A 597 35.48 -21.87 -8.93
N ALA A 598 35.47 -22.82 -8.00
CA ALA A 598 34.24 -23.30 -7.34
C ALA A 598 33.55 -22.18 -6.60
N LEU A 599 34.30 -21.30 -5.90
CA LEU A 599 33.78 -20.15 -5.20
C LEU A 599 33.24 -19.10 -6.17
N TRP A 600 33.98 -18.77 -7.22
CA TRP A 600 33.52 -17.79 -8.22
C TRP A 600 32.26 -18.24 -8.94
N ASP A 601 32.20 -19.49 -9.38
CA ASP A 601 31.04 -20.09 -10.05
C ASP A 601 29.79 -20.11 -9.12
N THR A 602 30.03 -20.18 -7.80
CA THR A 602 28.97 -20.07 -6.79
C THR A 602 28.52 -18.64 -6.59
N ILE A 603 29.46 -17.66 -6.44
CA ILE A 603 29.14 -16.26 -6.16
C ILE A 603 28.46 -15.57 -7.37
N LEU A 604 28.88 -15.89 -8.59
CA LEU A 604 28.45 -15.19 -9.80
C LEU A 604 26.93 -15.19 -10.03
N PRO A 605 26.19 -16.31 -9.91
CA PRO A 605 24.74 -16.30 -9.96
C PRO A 605 24.11 -15.48 -8.80
N PHE A 606 24.65 -15.63 -7.59
CA PHE A 606 24.13 -14.97 -6.40
C PHE A 606 24.30 -13.44 -6.41
N ALA A 607 25.31 -12.91 -7.06
CA ALA A 607 25.53 -11.48 -7.16
C ALA A 607 24.37 -10.71 -7.80
N GLY A 608 23.59 -11.37 -8.67
CA GLY A 608 22.35 -10.83 -9.23
C GLY A 608 21.12 -10.99 -8.32
N TYR A 609 21.22 -11.82 -7.28
CA TYR A 609 20.10 -12.24 -6.43
C TYR A 609 20.33 -11.98 -4.94
N ALA A 610 21.59 -11.83 -4.48
CA ALA A 610 21.89 -11.55 -3.09
C ALA A 610 21.20 -10.26 -2.59
N PHE A 611 20.73 -10.28 -1.35
CA PHE A 611 19.96 -9.20 -0.78
C PHE A 611 20.78 -8.34 0.17
N ASN A 612 20.41 -7.10 0.32
CA ASN A 612 20.96 -6.21 1.33
C ASN A 612 20.51 -6.67 2.73
N LYS A 613 21.43 -7.17 3.57
CA LYS A 613 21.11 -7.64 4.93
C LYS A 613 20.54 -6.52 5.79
N SER A 614 21.10 -5.30 5.70
CA SER A 614 20.61 -4.14 6.44
C SER A 614 19.15 -3.81 6.12
N HIS A 615 18.76 -3.87 4.82
CA HIS A 615 17.36 -3.69 4.42
C HIS A 615 16.47 -4.80 4.96
N ALA A 616 16.91 -6.06 4.86
CA ALA A 616 16.15 -7.21 5.37
C ALA A 616 15.99 -7.17 6.89
N ALA A 617 17.00 -6.67 7.62
CA ALA A 617 16.94 -6.53 9.06
C ALA A 617 15.97 -5.42 9.51
N GLY A 618 16.02 -4.24 8.89
CA GLY A 618 15.08 -3.15 9.18
C GLY A 618 13.63 -3.57 8.92
N TYR A 619 13.36 -4.16 7.76
CA TYR A 619 12.01 -4.63 7.43
C TYR A 619 11.61 -5.91 8.19
N GLY A 620 12.59 -6.74 8.56
CA GLY A 620 12.40 -7.87 9.47
C GLY A 620 11.89 -7.42 10.84
N LEU A 621 12.33 -6.26 11.32
CA LEU A 621 11.84 -5.70 12.58
C LEU A 621 10.37 -5.25 12.48
N VAL A 622 9.94 -4.66 11.37
CA VAL A 622 8.51 -4.37 11.13
C VAL A 622 7.70 -5.67 11.06
N SER A 623 8.22 -6.70 10.40
CA SER A 623 7.58 -8.02 10.36
C SER A 623 7.46 -8.63 11.75
N PHE A 624 8.51 -8.52 12.57
CA PHE A 624 8.50 -8.97 13.96
C PHE A 624 7.48 -8.19 14.80
N TRP A 625 7.45 -6.85 14.73
CA TRP A 625 6.49 -6.04 15.46
C TRP A 625 5.05 -6.42 15.13
N THR A 626 4.74 -6.57 13.84
CA THR A 626 3.39 -6.95 13.41
C THR A 626 3.02 -8.38 13.83
N ALA A 627 3.97 -9.31 13.80
CA ALA A 627 3.77 -10.67 14.31
C ALA A 627 3.60 -10.69 15.84
N TYR A 628 4.41 -9.92 16.57
CA TYR A 628 4.32 -9.78 18.02
C TYR A 628 2.96 -9.21 18.45
N LEU A 629 2.51 -8.13 17.82
CA LEU A 629 1.21 -7.52 18.09
C LEU A 629 0.08 -8.52 17.81
N LYS A 630 0.15 -9.26 16.72
CA LYS A 630 -0.85 -10.27 16.41
C LYS A 630 -0.84 -11.45 17.39
N ALA A 631 0.33 -11.87 17.86
CA ALA A 631 0.48 -12.98 18.78
C ALA A 631 0.02 -12.63 20.20
N ASN A 632 0.36 -11.44 20.69
CA ASN A 632 0.16 -11.03 22.08
C ASN A 632 -1.06 -10.14 22.30
N TYR A 633 -1.49 -9.40 21.27
CA TYR A 633 -2.60 -8.45 21.28
C TYR A 633 -3.50 -8.61 20.03
N PRO A 634 -4.04 -9.83 19.80
CA PRO A 634 -4.72 -10.14 18.56
C PRO A 634 -5.96 -9.26 18.30
N GLY A 635 -6.77 -8.95 19.31
CA GLY A 635 -7.94 -8.09 19.18
C GLY A 635 -7.57 -6.67 18.72
N GLU A 636 -6.59 -6.07 19.39
CA GLU A 636 -6.12 -4.72 19.12
C GLU A 636 -5.43 -4.63 17.76
N TYR A 637 -4.64 -5.63 17.39
CA TYR A 637 -3.99 -5.67 16.09
C TYR A 637 -4.98 -5.85 14.93
N MET A 638 -5.96 -6.75 15.10
CA MET A 638 -7.01 -6.96 14.09
C MET A 638 -7.91 -5.75 13.93
N ALA A 639 -8.19 -4.99 15.00
CA ALA A 639 -8.91 -3.71 14.93
C ALA A 639 -8.15 -2.69 14.05
N GLY A 640 -6.83 -2.58 14.21
CA GLY A 640 -5.97 -1.77 13.36
C GLY A 640 -5.97 -2.22 11.90
N LEU A 641 -5.89 -3.53 11.64
CA LEU A 641 -5.97 -4.08 10.29
C LEU A 641 -7.31 -3.79 9.62
N LEU A 642 -8.42 -4.02 10.30
CA LEU A 642 -9.77 -3.73 9.79
C LEU A 642 -9.93 -2.23 9.48
N THR A 643 -9.42 -1.36 10.33
CA THR A 643 -9.39 0.09 10.09
C THR A 643 -8.60 0.43 8.83
N SER A 644 -7.47 -0.22 8.61
CA SER A 644 -6.55 0.08 7.50
C SER A 644 -7.10 -0.26 6.13
N VAL A 645 -8.00 -1.22 6.01
CA VAL A 645 -8.56 -1.64 4.72
C VAL A 645 -9.71 -0.75 4.26
N GLY A 646 -10.33 0.03 5.17
CA GLY A 646 -11.34 1.02 4.81
C GLY A 646 -12.44 0.45 3.91
N ASP A 647 -12.53 0.97 2.67
CA ASP A 647 -13.55 0.57 1.70
C ASP A 647 -13.24 -0.73 0.92
N ASP A 648 -12.08 -1.37 1.13
CA ASP A 648 -11.71 -2.64 0.49
C ASP A 648 -12.46 -3.80 1.18
N LYS A 649 -13.69 -4.04 0.72
CA LYS A 649 -14.60 -5.03 1.31
C LYS A 649 -14.07 -6.45 1.22
N ASP A 650 -13.33 -6.79 0.17
CA ASP A 650 -12.78 -8.13 -0.03
C ASP A 650 -11.72 -8.43 1.03
N LYS A 651 -10.81 -7.49 1.29
CA LYS A 651 -9.82 -7.61 2.36
C LYS A 651 -10.46 -7.58 3.75
N ALA A 652 -11.46 -6.73 3.96
CA ALA A 652 -12.17 -6.69 5.23
C ALA A 652 -12.85 -8.02 5.54
N ALA A 653 -13.47 -8.67 4.55
CA ALA A 653 -14.06 -10.00 4.71
C ALA A 653 -13.04 -11.06 5.11
N VAL A 654 -11.84 -11.04 4.51
CA VAL A 654 -10.72 -11.93 4.86
C VAL A 654 -10.28 -11.72 6.31
N TYR A 655 -10.14 -10.48 6.76
CA TYR A 655 -9.75 -10.18 8.15
C TYR A 655 -10.86 -10.52 9.16
N LEU A 656 -12.14 -10.34 8.80
CA LEU A 656 -13.26 -10.79 9.65
C LEU A 656 -13.29 -12.31 9.80
N ALA A 657 -13.00 -13.05 8.73
CA ALA A 657 -12.88 -14.51 8.81
C ALA A 657 -11.71 -14.91 9.72
N ASP A 658 -10.58 -14.19 9.66
CA ASP A 658 -9.45 -14.45 10.56
C ASP A 658 -9.78 -14.11 12.02
N CYS A 659 -10.53 -13.03 12.29
CA CYS A 659 -11.05 -12.72 13.64
C CYS A 659 -11.86 -13.89 14.19
N ARG A 660 -12.80 -14.43 13.41
CA ARG A 660 -13.61 -15.59 13.81
C ARG A 660 -12.74 -16.80 14.13
N ARG A 661 -11.74 -17.10 13.29
CA ARG A 661 -10.78 -18.19 13.48
C ARG A 661 -9.96 -18.01 14.77
N LEU A 662 -9.60 -16.79 15.11
CA LEU A 662 -8.89 -16.43 16.34
C LEU A 662 -9.81 -16.36 17.58
N GLY A 663 -11.12 -16.58 17.41
CA GLY A 663 -12.09 -16.47 18.48
C GLY A 663 -12.44 -15.04 18.89
N ILE A 664 -12.11 -14.05 18.05
CA ILE A 664 -12.39 -12.62 18.26
C ILE A 664 -13.77 -12.32 17.65
N THR A 665 -14.68 -11.78 18.45
CA THR A 665 -15.99 -11.34 17.99
C THR A 665 -15.90 -9.91 17.50
N VAL A 666 -16.40 -9.65 16.28
CA VAL A 666 -16.59 -8.27 15.82
C VAL A 666 -18.02 -7.86 16.11
N LEU A 667 -18.18 -6.90 17.03
CA LEU A 667 -19.48 -6.40 17.50
C LEU A 667 -20.01 -5.33 16.53
N PRO A 668 -21.34 -5.23 16.31
CA PRO A 668 -21.94 -4.15 15.53
C PRO A 668 -21.54 -2.77 16.01
N PRO A 669 -21.68 -1.70 15.20
CA PRO A 669 -21.48 -0.34 15.69
C PRO A 669 -22.49 -0.02 16.81
N ASP A 670 -22.10 0.85 17.72
CA ASP A 670 -22.93 1.29 18.85
C ASP A 670 -22.75 2.78 19.11
N VAL A 671 -23.85 3.52 19.25
CA VAL A 671 -23.82 4.98 19.47
C VAL A 671 -23.15 5.37 20.80
N ASN A 672 -23.20 4.49 21.80
CA ASN A 672 -22.61 4.74 23.11
C ASN A 672 -21.13 4.29 23.23
N GLU A 673 -20.72 3.28 22.44
CA GLU A 673 -19.39 2.67 22.58
C GLU A 673 -18.47 2.96 21.41
N SER A 674 -18.99 2.97 20.18
CA SER A 674 -18.14 3.09 19.00
C SER A 674 -17.45 4.42 18.88
N VAL A 675 -16.22 4.40 18.45
CA VAL A 675 -15.44 5.55 17.98
C VAL A 675 -15.44 5.59 16.44
N HIS A 676 -14.61 6.45 15.85
CA HIS A 676 -14.54 6.56 14.38
C HIS A 676 -14.06 5.27 13.72
N ASN A 677 -12.96 4.72 14.22
CA ASN A 677 -12.30 3.51 13.72
C ASN A 677 -12.80 2.26 14.46
N PHE A 678 -12.40 1.08 13.98
CA PHE A 678 -12.54 -0.15 14.78
C PHE A 678 -11.74 -0.01 16.07
N ALA A 679 -12.32 -0.41 17.18
CA ALA A 679 -11.72 -0.32 18.50
C ALA A 679 -11.87 -1.63 19.26
N SER A 680 -10.87 -1.95 20.09
CA SER A 680 -10.93 -3.13 20.94
C SER A 680 -11.80 -2.87 22.16
N VAL A 681 -12.61 -3.86 22.54
CA VAL A 681 -13.41 -3.87 23.75
C VAL A 681 -13.20 -5.21 24.46
N GLY A 682 -12.35 -5.22 25.46
CA GLY A 682 -11.88 -6.47 26.06
C GLY A 682 -11.05 -7.29 25.05
N GLU A 683 -11.48 -8.51 24.77
CA GLU A 683 -10.87 -9.39 23.76
C GLU A 683 -11.54 -9.30 22.39
N ASP A 684 -12.63 -8.55 22.26
CA ASP A 684 -13.44 -8.41 21.07
C ASP A 684 -13.20 -7.05 20.38
N ILE A 685 -13.78 -6.83 19.22
CA ILE A 685 -13.64 -5.62 18.41
C ILE A 685 -15.00 -4.98 18.22
N ARG A 686 -15.14 -3.67 18.48
CA ARG A 686 -16.32 -2.89 18.16
C ARG A 686 -16.16 -2.24 16.77
N TYR A 687 -17.18 -2.37 15.92
CA TYR A 687 -17.21 -1.74 14.60
C TYR A 687 -17.21 -0.21 14.72
N GLY A 688 -16.38 0.48 13.95
CA GLY A 688 -16.26 1.95 13.96
C GLY A 688 -17.40 2.64 13.24
N LEU A 689 -17.90 3.75 13.78
CA LEU A 689 -18.99 4.53 13.16
C LEU A 689 -18.60 5.13 11.80
N GLY A 690 -17.31 5.41 11.57
CA GLY A 690 -16.80 5.91 10.29
C GLY A 690 -16.93 4.93 9.13
N GLY A 691 -17.07 3.62 9.41
CA GLY A 691 -17.31 2.58 8.42
C GLY A 691 -18.77 2.42 8.01
N VAL A 692 -19.71 3.10 8.68
CA VAL A 692 -21.13 3.06 8.36
C VAL A 692 -21.44 3.97 7.17
N ARG A 693 -22.08 3.43 6.15
CA ARG A 693 -22.44 4.20 4.94
C ARG A 693 -23.28 5.43 5.29
N ASN A 694 -23.00 6.56 4.66
CA ASN A 694 -23.60 7.89 4.85
C ASN A 694 -23.30 8.56 6.20
N VAL A 695 -22.45 8.00 7.05
CA VAL A 695 -22.03 8.60 8.32
C VAL A 695 -20.65 9.23 8.12
N GLY A 696 -20.61 10.56 8.03
CA GLY A 696 -19.36 11.31 7.80
C GLY A 696 -18.57 11.55 9.10
N ALA A 697 -17.28 11.80 8.97
CA ALA A 697 -16.37 12.03 10.10
C ALA A 697 -16.86 13.13 11.07
N ASN A 698 -17.40 14.23 10.54
CA ASN A 698 -17.94 15.33 11.38
C ASN A 698 -19.13 14.89 12.24
N VAL A 699 -19.99 13.99 11.70
CA VAL A 699 -21.12 13.42 12.45
C VAL A 699 -20.60 12.53 13.58
N VAL A 700 -19.62 11.69 13.29
CA VAL A 700 -19.00 10.81 14.30
C VAL A 700 -18.35 11.63 15.41
N GLN A 701 -17.60 12.67 15.07
CA GLN A 701 -16.98 13.56 16.05
C GLN A 701 -18.03 14.26 16.93
N SER A 702 -19.11 14.78 16.31
CA SER A 702 -20.21 15.41 17.05
C SER A 702 -20.91 14.44 18.00
N LEU A 703 -21.12 13.18 17.56
CA LEU A 703 -21.73 12.13 18.37
C LEU A 703 -20.86 11.78 19.59
N ILE A 704 -19.56 11.60 19.38
CA ILE A 704 -18.60 11.29 20.44
C ILE A 704 -18.54 12.47 21.44
N ALA A 705 -18.35 13.70 20.96
CA ALA A 705 -18.30 14.88 21.81
C ALA A 705 -19.60 15.07 22.61
N THR A 706 -20.75 14.74 22.01
CA THR A 706 -22.07 14.84 22.68
C THR A 706 -22.15 13.84 23.84
N ARG A 707 -21.81 12.57 23.63
CA ARG A 707 -21.87 11.57 24.71
C ARG A 707 -20.85 11.81 25.82
N GLU A 708 -19.68 12.36 25.48
CA GLU A 708 -18.65 12.75 26.47
C GLU A 708 -19.09 13.93 27.35
N SER A 709 -19.76 14.91 26.75
CA SER A 709 -20.19 16.13 27.45
C SER A 709 -21.54 16.02 28.15
N LYS A 710 -22.50 15.27 27.55
CA LYS A 710 -23.89 15.14 28.04
C LYS A 710 -24.24 13.77 28.59
N GLY A 711 -23.25 12.86 28.66
CA GLY A 711 -23.45 11.48 29.10
C GLY A 711 -24.00 10.57 28.01
N ALA A 712 -23.96 9.25 28.27
CA ALA A 712 -24.45 8.21 27.36
C ALA A 712 -25.93 8.44 27.00
N PHE A 713 -26.32 7.94 25.82
CA PHE A 713 -27.72 7.98 25.36
C PHE A 713 -28.50 6.84 26.04
N THR A 714 -29.61 7.20 26.67
CA THR A 714 -30.45 6.24 27.41
C THR A 714 -31.50 5.57 26.53
N ASP A 715 -32.02 6.31 25.55
CA ASP A 715 -32.98 5.84 24.56
C ASP A 715 -32.89 6.69 23.28
N PHE A 716 -33.71 6.39 22.28
CA PHE A 716 -33.71 7.07 21.00
C PHE A 716 -34.18 8.54 21.08
N SER A 717 -35.09 8.85 21.99
CA SER A 717 -35.53 10.23 22.22
C SER A 717 -34.38 11.06 22.80
N ASP A 718 -33.71 10.54 23.82
CA ASP A 718 -32.54 11.16 24.45
C ASP A 718 -31.40 11.40 23.45
N TYR A 719 -31.14 10.44 22.57
CA TYR A 719 -30.18 10.60 21.47
C TYR A 719 -30.54 11.82 20.59
N LEU A 720 -31.77 11.88 20.09
CA LEU A 720 -32.17 12.97 19.20
C LEU A 720 -32.14 14.34 19.90
N HIS A 721 -32.41 14.44 21.19
CA HIS A 721 -32.33 15.67 21.94
C HIS A 721 -30.89 16.10 22.22
N LYS A 722 -30.01 15.18 22.58
CA LYS A 722 -28.62 15.49 22.91
C LYS A 722 -27.77 15.83 21.69
N ILE A 723 -27.97 15.15 20.54
CA ILE A 723 -27.13 15.30 19.35
C ILE A 723 -27.25 16.71 18.74
N ASP A 724 -26.18 17.22 18.15
CA ASP A 724 -26.19 18.53 17.49
C ASP A 724 -27.02 18.55 16.21
N ILE A 725 -27.54 19.74 15.84
CA ILE A 725 -28.33 19.96 14.62
C ILE A 725 -27.59 19.42 13.37
N ALA A 726 -26.27 19.62 13.28
CA ALA A 726 -25.46 19.19 12.15
C ALA A 726 -25.42 17.65 11.99
N ALA A 727 -25.52 16.92 13.10
CA ALA A 727 -25.52 15.46 13.12
C ALA A 727 -26.94 14.85 13.09
N CYS A 728 -27.96 15.66 13.42
CA CYS A 728 -29.37 15.23 13.40
C CYS A 728 -29.91 15.21 11.96
N ASN A 729 -29.65 14.12 11.21
CA ASN A 729 -29.97 13.98 9.79
C ASN A 729 -30.68 12.66 9.53
N LYS A 730 -31.81 12.67 8.81
CA LYS A 730 -32.63 11.49 8.50
C LYS A 730 -31.82 10.36 7.88
N LYS A 731 -31.00 10.67 6.87
CA LYS A 731 -30.21 9.68 6.16
C LYS A 731 -29.13 9.03 7.03
N VAL A 732 -28.51 9.83 7.91
CA VAL A 732 -27.54 9.34 8.90
C VAL A 732 -28.26 8.46 9.93
N THR A 733 -29.37 8.93 10.50
CA THR A 733 -30.14 8.17 11.50
C THR A 733 -30.66 6.85 10.90
N GLU A 734 -31.21 6.88 9.69
CA GLU A 734 -31.64 5.67 8.96
C GLU A 734 -30.47 4.68 8.79
N SER A 735 -29.29 5.16 8.39
CA SER A 735 -28.12 4.32 8.20
C SER A 735 -27.64 3.69 9.50
N LEU A 736 -27.64 4.44 10.60
CA LEU A 736 -27.28 3.95 11.94
C LEU A 736 -28.30 2.92 12.45
N VAL A 737 -29.61 3.13 12.23
CA VAL A 737 -30.66 2.16 12.57
C VAL A 737 -30.46 0.85 11.81
N LYS A 738 -30.28 0.91 10.49
CA LYS A 738 -30.06 -0.28 9.64
C LYS A 738 -28.78 -1.02 10.03
N ALA A 739 -27.73 -0.28 10.45
CA ALA A 739 -26.48 -0.84 10.88
C ALA A 739 -26.52 -1.48 12.29
N GLY A 740 -27.59 -1.26 13.06
CA GLY A 740 -27.73 -1.75 14.42
C GLY A 740 -27.06 -0.90 15.49
N ALA A 741 -26.70 0.36 15.17
CA ALA A 741 -25.98 1.23 16.09
C ALA A 741 -26.80 1.66 17.33
N PHE A 742 -28.09 1.41 17.34
CA PHE A 742 -29.01 1.71 18.44
C PHE A 742 -29.49 0.47 19.21
N ASP A 743 -28.96 -0.73 18.90
CA ASP A 743 -29.42 -1.98 19.52
C ASP A 743 -29.27 -1.96 21.05
N SER A 744 -28.22 -1.28 21.57
CA SER A 744 -27.99 -1.12 23.01
C SER A 744 -29.06 -0.29 23.74
N LEU A 745 -29.85 0.51 22.99
CA LEU A 745 -30.93 1.31 23.56
C LEU A 745 -32.24 0.52 23.76
N GLY A 746 -32.25 -0.77 23.42
CA GLY A 746 -33.39 -1.69 23.72
C GLY A 746 -34.59 -1.54 22.78
N HIS A 747 -34.45 -0.89 21.62
CA HIS A 747 -35.50 -0.78 20.62
C HIS A 747 -35.26 -1.70 19.42
N SER A 748 -36.34 -2.19 18.81
CA SER A 748 -36.26 -2.96 17.56
C SER A 748 -35.81 -2.08 16.39
N ARG A 749 -34.96 -2.61 15.49
CA ARG A 749 -34.45 -1.83 14.33
C ARG A 749 -35.60 -1.42 13.39
N LYS A 750 -36.58 -2.30 13.13
CA LYS A 750 -37.76 -1.99 12.31
C LYS A 750 -38.60 -0.90 12.98
N GLY A 751 -38.85 -1.00 14.29
CA GLY A 751 -39.60 -0.01 15.03
C GLY A 751 -38.98 1.38 14.93
N LEU A 752 -37.65 1.49 15.14
CA LEU A 752 -36.91 2.73 14.95
C LEU A 752 -36.94 3.25 13.50
N PHE A 753 -36.82 2.36 12.52
CA PHE A 753 -36.90 2.73 11.11
C PHE A 753 -38.23 3.38 10.74
N LEU A 754 -39.36 2.88 11.30
CA LEU A 754 -40.70 3.40 11.04
C LEU A 754 -40.91 4.81 11.60
N VAL A 755 -40.29 5.16 12.72
CA VAL A 755 -40.54 6.44 13.42
C VAL A 755 -39.44 7.47 13.20
N GLN A 756 -38.22 7.08 12.77
CA GLN A 756 -37.04 7.95 12.77
C GLN A 756 -37.22 9.21 11.90
N SER A 757 -37.89 9.12 10.76
CA SER A 757 -38.06 10.24 9.83
C SER A 757 -38.86 11.39 10.46
N ASP A 758 -39.98 11.04 11.06
CA ASP A 758 -40.88 12.03 11.68
C ASP A 758 -40.32 12.56 13.00
N ALA A 759 -39.63 11.68 13.76
CA ALA A 759 -38.93 12.06 14.98
C ALA A 759 -37.81 13.05 14.73
N VAL A 760 -36.98 12.84 13.70
CA VAL A 760 -35.93 13.78 13.30
C VAL A 760 -36.49 15.09 12.85
N ASP A 761 -37.58 15.13 12.05
CA ASP A 761 -38.21 16.39 11.63
C ASP A 761 -38.75 17.18 12.82
N SER A 762 -39.40 16.52 13.76
CA SER A 762 -39.95 17.14 14.96
C SER A 762 -38.85 17.80 15.82
N VAL A 763 -37.81 17.02 16.13
CA VAL A 763 -36.69 17.52 16.95
C VAL A 763 -35.89 18.63 16.23
N LEU A 764 -35.69 18.51 14.92
CA LEU A 764 -35.03 19.57 14.13
C LEU A 764 -35.84 20.86 14.12
N GLY A 765 -37.17 20.74 14.09
CA GLY A 765 -38.08 21.91 14.22
C GLY A 765 -37.86 22.64 15.54
N THR A 766 -37.86 21.90 16.63
CA THR A 766 -37.66 22.44 18.00
C THR A 766 -36.27 23.08 18.15
N LYS A 767 -35.22 22.37 17.78
CA LYS A 767 -33.82 22.87 17.86
C LYS A 767 -33.58 24.13 17.02
N LYS A 768 -34.22 24.25 15.86
CA LYS A 768 -34.15 25.48 15.05
C LYS A 768 -34.90 26.64 15.69
N ALA A 769 -36.06 26.37 16.29
CA ALA A 769 -36.81 27.38 17.01
C ALA A 769 -36.03 27.92 18.24
N GLU A 770 -35.42 27.03 19.01
CA GLU A 770 -34.53 27.37 20.13
C GLU A 770 -33.31 28.19 19.66
N ALA A 771 -32.67 27.82 18.56
CA ALA A 771 -31.53 28.52 17.98
C ALA A 771 -31.91 29.93 17.46
N MET A 772 -33.20 30.16 17.13
CA MET A 772 -33.74 31.47 16.73
C MET A 772 -34.26 32.30 17.92
N GLY A 773 -34.12 31.79 19.16
CA GLY A 773 -34.59 32.50 20.37
C GLY A 773 -36.12 32.45 20.55
N GLN A 774 -36.82 31.57 19.82
CA GLN A 774 -38.24 31.32 20.02
C GLN A 774 -38.41 30.28 21.12
N PHE A 775 -38.64 30.73 22.35
CA PHE A 775 -39.05 29.86 23.46
C PHE A 775 -40.54 29.58 23.34
N ASP A 776 -40.91 28.30 23.54
CA ASP A 776 -42.32 27.88 23.57
C ASP A 776 -43.02 28.55 24.76
N LEU A 777 -44.05 29.35 24.47
CA LEU A 777 -44.81 30.12 25.46
C LEU A 777 -45.65 29.21 26.41
N PHE A 778 -45.73 27.91 26.16
CA PHE A 778 -46.48 26.92 26.91
C PHE A 778 -45.63 25.92 27.70
N GLY A 779 -44.27 26.08 27.67
CA GLY A 779 -43.32 25.31 28.46
C GLY A 779 -43.15 25.88 29.87
N GLY A 780 -44.16 25.71 30.69
CA GLY A 780 -44.30 25.73 32.14
C GLY A 780 -43.39 26.58 32.99
N ALA A 781 -43.97 27.51 33.68
CA ALA A 781 -43.53 27.95 35.01
C ALA A 781 -43.86 26.82 36.01
N GLY A 782 -42.87 25.97 36.31
CA GLY A 782 -42.92 24.95 37.35
C GLY A 782 -41.50 24.56 37.74
N ASP A 783 -41.15 24.98 38.96
CA ASP A 783 -39.93 24.55 39.67
C ASP A 783 -40.00 23.04 39.97
N ASP A 784 -39.63 22.19 39.07
CA ASP A 784 -39.22 20.80 39.37
C ASP A 784 -38.54 20.18 38.14
N ASP A 785 -37.25 19.90 38.24
CA ASP A 785 -36.36 19.33 37.25
C ASP A 785 -36.67 17.86 36.81
N ALA A 786 -37.90 17.36 37.06
CA ALA A 786 -38.21 15.96 36.90
C ALA A 786 -39.14 15.60 35.71
N ASP A 787 -39.69 16.55 34.96
CA ASP A 787 -40.76 16.21 33.98
C ASP A 787 -40.62 16.82 32.57
N ALA A 788 -39.55 17.52 32.25
CA ALA A 788 -39.29 18.00 30.88
C ALA A 788 -39.04 16.86 29.87
N SER A 789 -38.72 15.64 30.33
CA SER A 789 -38.50 14.45 29.51
C SER A 789 -39.79 13.78 29.03
N SER A 790 -40.98 14.12 29.61
CA SER A 790 -42.22 13.45 29.28
C SER A 790 -42.98 14.01 28.07
N VAL A 791 -42.64 15.21 27.60
CA VAL A 791 -43.37 15.93 26.54
C VAL A 791 -43.05 15.38 25.12
N PHE A 792 -41.94 14.68 24.92
CA PHE A 792 -41.51 14.18 23.62
C PHE A 792 -41.10 12.68 23.61
N ALA A 793 -41.77 11.85 24.38
CA ALA A 793 -41.56 10.39 24.34
C ALA A 793 -41.94 9.84 22.98
N ILE A 794 -40.96 9.49 22.15
CA ILE A 794 -41.13 8.83 20.85
C ILE A 794 -41.56 7.38 21.13
N LYS A 795 -42.80 7.05 20.84
CA LYS A 795 -43.29 5.66 20.99
C LYS A 795 -42.77 4.82 19.83
N VAL A 796 -41.75 4.03 20.07
CA VAL A 796 -41.20 3.08 19.09
C VAL A 796 -42.05 1.81 19.07
N PRO A 797 -42.57 1.37 17.90
CA PRO A 797 -43.30 0.10 17.79
C PRO A 797 -42.35 -1.09 18.09
N ASP A 798 -42.89 -2.11 18.72
CA ASP A 798 -42.14 -3.34 19.01
C ASP A 798 -42.29 -4.33 17.83
N GLU A 799 -41.91 -3.87 16.64
CA GLU A 799 -41.92 -4.69 15.44
C GLU A 799 -40.48 -4.88 14.97
N GLU A 800 -40.09 -6.12 14.63
CA GLU A 800 -38.74 -6.39 14.10
C GLU A 800 -38.80 -7.04 12.72
N TRP A 801 -37.75 -6.85 11.93
CA TRP A 801 -37.56 -7.53 10.65
C TRP A 801 -37.20 -9.00 10.86
N GLU A 802 -37.51 -9.82 9.85
CA GLU A 802 -36.93 -11.16 9.79
C GLU A 802 -35.41 -11.10 9.80
N GLU A 803 -34.76 -12.05 10.45
CA GLU A 803 -33.31 -12.05 10.64
C GLU A 803 -32.53 -11.93 9.30
N LYS A 804 -32.99 -12.63 8.27
CA LYS A 804 -32.38 -12.54 6.93
C LYS A 804 -32.46 -11.13 6.36
N HIS A 805 -33.58 -10.44 6.52
CA HIS A 805 -33.76 -9.07 6.04
C HIS A 805 -32.94 -8.08 6.87
N LYS A 806 -32.89 -8.26 8.17
CA LYS A 806 -32.07 -7.48 9.10
C LYS A 806 -30.57 -7.54 8.74
N LEU A 807 -30.05 -8.73 8.47
CA LEU A 807 -28.66 -8.93 8.03
C LEU A 807 -28.40 -8.33 6.64
N ALA A 808 -29.35 -8.37 5.73
CA ALA A 808 -29.21 -7.74 4.42
C ALA A 808 -29.11 -6.20 4.51
N LEU A 809 -29.91 -5.57 5.38
CA LEU A 809 -29.85 -4.14 5.65
C LEU A 809 -28.55 -3.74 6.36
N GLU A 810 -28.08 -4.56 7.30
CA GLU A 810 -26.78 -4.38 7.95
C GLU A 810 -25.65 -4.42 6.92
N ARG A 811 -25.65 -5.43 6.04
CA ARG A 811 -24.66 -5.53 4.96
C ARG A 811 -24.72 -4.35 3.99
N GLU A 812 -25.93 -3.84 3.70
CA GLU A 812 -26.10 -2.63 2.87
C GLU A 812 -25.34 -1.43 3.47
N MET A 813 -25.35 -1.28 4.80
CA MET A 813 -24.75 -0.15 5.52
C MET A 813 -23.28 -0.36 5.88
N LEU A 814 -22.89 -1.56 6.28
CA LEU A 814 -21.54 -1.90 6.71
C LEU A 814 -20.69 -2.50 5.59
N GLY A 815 -21.33 -3.00 4.54
CA GLY A 815 -20.67 -3.70 3.44
C GLY A 815 -20.37 -5.17 3.74
N LEU A 816 -20.57 -5.63 4.99
CA LEU A 816 -20.19 -6.93 5.52
C LEU A 816 -21.26 -7.42 6.51
N TYR A 817 -21.32 -8.73 6.74
CA TYR A 817 -22.11 -9.32 7.81
C TYR A 817 -21.31 -9.28 9.13
N VAL A 818 -21.81 -8.57 10.13
CA VAL A 818 -21.14 -8.35 11.43
C VAL A 818 -21.89 -9.01 12.57
N SER A 819 -23.19 -8.70 12.76
CA SER A 819 -23.99 -9.24 13.87
C SER A 819 -24.31 -10.72 13.74
N GLY A 820 -24.35 -11.23 12.53
CA GLY A 820 -24.60 -12.62 12.18
C GLY A 820 -24.13 -12.94 10.76
N HIS A 821 -24.26 -14.18 10.35
CA HIS A 821 -23.97 -14.60 8.98
C HIS A 821 -25.11 -15.47 8.46
N PRO A 822 -25.55 -15.33 7.20
CA PRO A 822 -26.65 -16.17 6.65
C PRO A 822 -26.36 -17.67 6.69
N LEU A 823 -25.10 -18.07 6.79
CA LEU A 823 -24.69 -19.46 6.95
C LEU A 823 -24.70 -19.93 8.42
N ASN A 824 -24.94 -19.04 9.40
CA ASN A 824 -25.08 -19.45 10.79
C ASN A 824 -26.25 -20.46 10.90
N GLY A 825 -25.99 -21.56 11.58
CA GLY A 825 -26.97 -22.64 11.70
C GLY A 825 -26.95 -23.67 10.57
N VAL A 826 -26.56 -23.32 9.36
CA VAL A 826 -26.53 -24.24 8.19
C VAL A 826 -25.14 -24.62 7.71
N ALA A 827 -24.08 -23.91 8.17
CA ALA A 827 -22.71 -24.17 7.74
C ALA A 827 -22.25 -25.62 7.97
N HIS A 828 -22.68 -26.26 9.05
CA HIS A 828 -22.34 -27.66 9.35
C HIS A 828 -23.02 -28.65 8.40
N LEU A 829 -24.22 -28.31 7.90
CA LEU A 829 -24.94 -29.09 6.90
C LEU A 829 -24.30 -28.94 5.52
N LEU A 830 -23.85 -27.73 5.19
CA LEU A 830 -23.04 -27.48 3.99
C LEU A 830 -21.72 -28.25 4.07
N GLY A 831 -21.00 -28.17 5.18
CA GLY A 831 -19.72 -28.85 5.37
C GLY A 831 -19.76 -30.37 5.26
N ARG A 832 -20.92 -30.98 5.53
CA ARG A 832 -21.13 -32.43 5.28
C ARG A 832 -21.28 -32.80 3.80
N GLN A 833 -21.62 -31.81 2.98
CA GLN A 833 -21.87 -31.99 1.54
C GLN A 833 -20.73 -31.47 0.67
N THR A 834 -19.67 -30.90 1.28
CA THR A 834 -18.46 -30.41 0.62
C THR A 834 -17.31 -31.40 0.83
N ASP A 835 -16.36 -31.42 -0.11
CA ASP A 835 -15.14 -32.23 -0.02
C ASP A 835 -13.94 -31.41 0.41
N THR A 836 -14.00 -30.08 0.30
CA THR A 836 -12.95 -29.17 0.72
C THR A 836 -13.49 -27.83 1.20
N GLN A 837 -12.65 -27.05 1.87
CA GLN A 837 -12.96 -25.70 2.35
C GLN A 837 -12.23 -24.66 1.50
N ILE A 838 -12.78 -23.45 1.42
CA ILE A 838 -12.18 -22.34 0.63
C ILE A 838 -10.74 -22.03 1.03
N PRO A 839 -10.35 -21.94 2.31
CA PRO A 839 -8.95 -21.70 2.69
C PRO A 839 -7.97 -22.76 2.16
N THR A 840 -8.34 -24.03 2.18
CA THR A 840 -7.49 -25.13 1.65
C THR A 840 -7.20 -24.96 0.17
N ILE A 841 -8.16 -24.44 -0.59
CA ILE A 841 -7.97 -24.15 -2.02
C ILE A 841 -7.04 -22.95 -2.19
N LEU A 842 -7.25 -21.88 -1.40
CA LEU A 842 -6.47 -20.64 -1.49
C LEU A 842 -5.02 -20.78 -0.99
N GLU A 843 -4.76 -21.72 -0.09
CA GLU A 843 -3.41 -22.01 0.41
C GLU A 843 -2.54 -22.76 -0.63
N GLY A 844 -3.12 -23.17 -1.76
CA GLY A 844 -2.39 -23.80 -2.86
C GLY A 844 -2.13 -25.29 -2.64
N ASP A 845 -2.76 -25.90 -1.65
CA ASP A 845 -2.64 -27.34 -1.37
C ASP A 845 -3.37 -28.21 -2.41
N ILE A 846 -4.19 -27.59 -3.26
CA ILE A 846 -4.97 -28.27 -4.31
C ILE A 846 -4.42 -27.88 -5.68
N ALA A 847 -4.08 -28.91 -6.48
CA ALA A 847 -3.51 -28.73 -7.80
C ALA A 847 -4.47 -28.08 -8.80
N ASN A 848 -3.92 -27.39 -9.80
CA ASN A 848 -4.70 -26.87 -10.92
C ASN A 848 -5.49 -28.00 -11.60
N ASP A 849 -6.66 -27.69 -12.10
CA ASP A 849 -7.59 -28.62 -12.77
C ASP A 849 -8.26 -29.68 -11.86
N THR A 850 -8.02 -29.64 -10.54
CA THR A 850 -8.68 -30.55 -9.59
C THR A 850 -10.18 -30.19 -9.47
N GLN A 851 -11.04 -31.23 -9.48
CA GLN A 851 -12.47 -31.06 -9.20
C GLN A 851 -12.71 -30.98 -7.70
N VAL A 852 -13.48 -29.99 -7.28
CA VAL A 852 -13.83 -29.76 -5.87
C VAL A 852 -15.31 -29.44 -5.72
N ARG A 853 -15.87 -29.79 -4.56
CA ARG A 853 -17.20 -29.41 -4.17
C ARG A 853 -17.15 -28.50 -2.95
N VAL A 854 -17.54 -27.25 -3.14
CA VAL A 854 -17.52 -26.21 -2.11
C VAL A 854 -18.91 -25.65 -1.87
N GLY A 855 -19.18 -25.20 -0.66
CA GLY A 855 -20.46 -24.62 -0.28
C GLY A 855 -20.28 -23.25 0.35
N GLY A 856 -21.20 -22.35 0.06
CA GLY A 856 -21.13 -20.99 0.58
C GLY A 856 -22.32 -20.14 0.14
N ILE A 857 -22.19 -18.84 0.33
CA ILE A 857 -23.14 -17.82 -0.14
C ILE A 857 -22.53 -17.10 -1.35
N LEU A 858 -23.31 -16.86 -2.40
CA LEU A 858 -22.88 -16.05 -3.52
C LEU A 858 -23.00 -14.56 -3.18
N ALA A 859 -21.92 -13.83 -3.45
CA ALA A 859 -21.84 -12.41 -3.26
C ALA A 859 -21.26 -11.73 -4.53
N SER A 860 -21.56 -10.45 -4.73
CA SER A 860 -21.00 -9.66 -5.83
C SER A 860 -21.21 -10.31 -7.20
N VAL A 861 -22.42 -10.76 -7.49
CA VAL A 861 -22.76 -11.42 -8.76
C VAL A 861 -22.69 -10.43 -9.93
N ASN A 862 -21.71 -10.62 -10.81
CA ASN A 862 -21.50 -9.83 -12.00
C ASN A 862 -21.90 -10.58 -13.26
N ARG A 863 -22.99 -10.17 -13.88
CA ARG A 863 -23.49 -10.76 -15.13
C ARG A 863 -22.84 -10.06 -16.33
N ARG A 864 -22.33 -10.84 -17.27
CA ARG A 864 -21.59 -10.36 -18.45
C ARG A 864 -22.01 -11.15 -19.69
N VAL A 865 -21.65 -10.61 -20.87
CA VAL A 865 -21.85 -11.29 -22.15
C VAL A 865 -20.47 -11.52 -22.79
N ASN A 866 -20.22 -12.73 -23.28
CA ASN A 866 -18.96 -13.06 -23.94
C ASN A 866 -18.94 -12.53 -25.39
N LYS A 867 -17.79 -12.71 -26.07
CA LYS A 867 -17.60 -12.26 -27.47
C LYS A 867 -18.59 -12.86 -28.47
N ASN A 868 -19.20 -13.99 -28.14
CA ASN A 868 -20.16 -14.73 -28.97
C ASN A 868 -21.61 -14.37 -28.61
N GLY A 869 -21.85 -13.32 -27.81
CA GLY A 869 -23.17 -12.93 -27.37
C GLY A 869 -23.80 -13.83 -26.30
N MET A 870 -23.06 -14.80 -25.75
CA MET A 870 -23.59 -15.71 -24.73
C MET A 870 -23.37 -15.14 -23.33
N PRO A 871 -24.40 -15.16 -22.47
CA PRO A 871 -24.31 -14.67 -21.12
C PRO A 871 -23.48 -15.61 -20.23
N TRP A 872 -22.78 -15.03 -19.25
CA TRP A 872 -22.03 -15.70 -18.20
C TRP A 872 -21.97 -14.84 -16.94
N ALA A 873 -21.58 -15.38 -15.81
CA ALA A 873 -21.44 -14.63 -14.57
C ALA A 873 -20.13 -14.95 -13.85
N SER A 874 -19.62 -13.99 -13.12
CA SER A 874 -18.67 -14.20 -12.04
C SER A 874 -19.31 -13.80 -10.71
N ALA A 875 -19.00 -14.52 -9.65
CA ALA A 875 -19.47 -14.24 -8.31
C ALA A 875 -18.36 -14.55 -7.30
N GLN A 876 -18.44 -13.96 -6.12
CA GLN A 876 -17.64 -14.36 -4.97
C GLN A 876 -18.43 -15.41 -4.17
N LEU A 877 -17.87 -16.61 -4.01
CA LEU A 877 -18.41 -17.62 -3.11
C LEU A 877 -17.75 -17.46 -1.75
N GLU A 878 -18.56 -17.15 -0.74
CA GLU A 878 -18.08 -16.89 0.62
C GLU A 878 -18.63 -17.97 1.58
N ASP A 879 -17.75 -18.53 2.40
CA ASP A 879 -18.13 -19.35 3.55
C ASP A 879 -17.75 -18.61 4.86
N LEU A 880 -17.86 -19.28 6.01
CA LEU A 880 -17.48 -18.70 7.30
C LEU A 880 -15.98 -18.48 7.46
N THR A 881 -15.16 -19.03 6.56
CA THR A 881 -13.70 -19.11 6.67
C THR A 881 -12.97 -18.30 5.58
N GLY A 882 -13.65 -17.97 4.48
CA GLY A 882 -13.04 -17.20 3.40
C GLY A 882 -13.96 -17.01 2.19
N GLY A 883 -13.42 -16.38 1.13
CA GLY A 883 -14.14 -16.17 -0.12
C GLY A 883 -13.24 -16.49 -1.32
N ILE A 884 -13.83 -17.01 -2.40
CA ILE A 884 -13.16 -17.38 -3.65
C ILE A 884 -14.00 -16.98 -4.86
N GLU A 885 -13.33 -16.48 -5.91
CA GLU A 885 -14.02 -16.15 -7.17
C GLU A 885 -14.51 -17.42 -7.87
N VAL A 886 -15.80 -17.44 -8.25
CA VAL A 886 -16.39 -18.51 -9.05
C VAL A 886 -16.86 -17.96 -10.39
N LEU A 887 -16.48 -18.64 -11.46
CA LEU A 887 -16.81 -18.31 -12.85
C LEU A 887 -17.86 -19.28 -13.39
N PHE A 888 -19.04 -18.77 -13.69
CA PHE A 888 -20.13 -19.50 -14.33
C PHE A 888 -20.09 -19.20 -15.83
N PHE A 889 -19.34 -19.99 -16.58
CA PHE A 889 -19.28 -19.84 -18.04
C PHE A 889 -20.63 -20.15 -18.71
N PRO A 890 -20.84 -19.78 -20.01
CA PRO A 890 -22.14 -19.87 -20.66
C PRO A 890 -22.85 -21.21 -20.50
N GLN A 891 -22.11 -22.31 -20.46
CA GLN A 891 -22.68 -23.66 -20.31
C GLN A 891 -23.34 -23.81 -18.93
N ALA A 892 -22.66 -23.49 -17.85
CA ALA A 892 -23.20 -23.51 -16.49
C ALA A 892 -24.25 -22.40 -16.29
N TYR A 893 -23.98 -21.19 -16.81
CA TYR A 893 -24.90 -20.08 -16.70
C TYR A 893 -26.26 -20.29 -17.38
N SER A 894 -26.28 -20.99 -18.53
CA SER A 894 -27.54 -21.28 -19.24
C SER A 894 -28.47 -22.22 -18.46
N VAL A 895 -27.89 -23.05 -17.57
CA VAL A 895 -28.65 -24.00 -16.74
C VAL A 895 -29.05 -23.36 -15.41
N TYR A 896 -28.13 -22.67 -14.75
CA TYR A 896 -28.26 -22.19 -13.35
C TYR A 896 -28.42 -20.67 -13.23
N GLY A 897 -28.62 -19.96 -14.30
CA GLY A 897 -28.63 -18.48 -14.29
C GLY A 897 -29.68 -17.84 -13.39
N ALA A 898 -30.80 -18.56 -13.11
CA ALA A 898 -31.84 -18.08 -12.20
C ALA A 898 -31.41 -18.18 -10.73
N GLU A 899 -30.65 -19.22 -10.39
CA GLU A 899 -30.14 -19.50 -9.03
C GLU A 899 -28.89 -18.70 -8.70
N ILE A 900 -28.21 -18.20 -9.70
CA ILE A 900 -27.00 -17.35 -9.51
C ILE A 900 -27.44 -15.93 -9.14
N ALA A 901 -27.69 -15.71 -7.86
CA ALA A 901 -28.13 -14.44 -7.29
C ALA A 901 -27.31 -14.10 -6.04
N ASP A 902 -27.21 -12.81 -5.74
CA ASP A 902 -26.60 -12.37 -4.48
C ASP A 902 -27.39 -12.96 -3.30
N ASP A 903 -26.67 -13.33 -2.25
CA ASP A 903 -27.17 -13.97 -1.03
C ASP A 903 -27.82 -15.37 -1.20
N ALA A 904 -27.61 -16.00 -2.38
CA ALA A 904 -28.00 -17.40 -2.56
C ALA A 904 -27.01 -18.34 -1.87
N VAL A 905 -27.53 -19.23 -0.99
CA VAL A 905 -26.72 -20.29 -0.38
C VAL A 905 -26.63 -21.44 -1.36
N VAL A 906 -25.44 -21.82 -1.76
CA VAL A 906 -25.23 -22.80 -2.82
C VAL A 906 -24.12 -23.80 -2.49
N LEU A 907 -24.21 -24.96 -3.13
CA LEU A 907 -23.13 -25.94 -3.30
C LEU A 907 -22.67 -25.87 -4.75
N VAL A 908 -21.39 -25.67 -4.99
CA VAL A 908 -20.80 -25.56 -6.32
C VAL A 908 -19.81 -26.71 -6.55
N ASN A 909 -20.08 -27.51 -7.57
CA ASN A 909 -19.10 -28.44 -8.11
C ASN A 909 -18.28 -27.68 -9.15
N ALA A 910 -17.01 -27.51 -8.90
CA ALA A 910 -16.16 -26.68 -9.70
C ALA A 910 -14.76 -27.27 -9.90
N LYS A 911 -14.07 -26.76 -10.90
CA LYS A 911 -12.69 -27.07 -11.20
C LYS A 911 -11.79 -25.90 -10.71
N VAL A 912 -10.75 -26.21 -9.98
CA VAL A 912 -9.75 -25.22 -9.55
C VAL A 912 -8.96 -24.71 -10.74
N ALA A 913 -8.92 -23.41 -10.92
CA ALA A 913 -8.16 -22.74 -11.97
C ALA A 913 -7.12 -21.80 -11.36
N ILE A 914 -5.85 -22.10 -11.57
CA ILE A 914 -4.70 -21.28 -11.12
C ILE A 914 -4.14 -20.58 -12.35
N ARG A 915 -4.20 -19.24 -12.38
CA ARG A 915 -3.68 -18.38 -13.46
C ARG A 915 -3.00 -17.17 -12.87
N ASP A 916 -1.75 -16.92 -13.27
CA ASP A 916 -1.00 -15.71 -12.86
C ASP A 916 -1.08 -15.41 -11.35
N ASP A 917 -0.85 -16.44 -10.52
CA ASP A 917 -0.96 -16.42 -9.06
C ASP A 917 -2.37 -16.11 -8.49
N ARG A 918 -3.42 -16.14 -9.34
CA ARG A 918 -4.81 -16.07 -8.91
C ARG A 918 -5.45 -17.45 -8.94
N ILE A 919 -6.11 -17.76 -7.84
CA ILE A 919 -6.87 -19.01 -7.72
C ILE A 919 -8.36 -18.65 -7.86
N SER A 920 -9.05 -19.33 -8.75
CA SER A 920 -10.49 -19.18 -8.97
C SER A 920 -11.14 -20.55 -9.23
N LEU A 921 -12.45 -20.62 -9.14
CA LEU A 921 -13.22 -21.81 -9.43
C LEU A 921 -13.97 -21.63 -10.76
N ILE A 922 -13.95 -22.67 -11.59
CA ILE A 922 -14.79 -22.76 -12.79
C ILE A 922 -15.94 -23.70 -12.46
N ALA A 923 -17.14 -23.15 -12.31
CA ALA A 923 -18.32 -23.90 -11.96
C ALA A 923 -18.78 -24.83 -13.11
N ASN A 924 -19.00 -26.09 -12.78
CA ASN A 924 -19.62 -27.07 -13.67
C ASN A 924 -21.10 -27.29 -13.35
N ASP A 925 -21.41 -27.22 -12.05
CA ASP A 925 -22.72 -27.53 -11.50
C ASP A 925 -22.99 -26.68 -10.25
N LEU A 926 -24.27 -26.36 -10.01
CA LEU A 926 -24.73 -25.60 -8.85
C LEU A 926 -25.99 -26.25 -8.27
N VAL A 927 -26.01 -26.39 -6.96
CA VAL A 927 -27.16 -26.89 -6.23
C VAL A 927 -27.54 -25.88 -5.15
N VAL A 928 -28.82 -25.48 -5.11
CA VAL A 928 -29.36 -24.71 -3.99
C VAL A 928 -29.93 -25.71 -2.98
N PRO A 929 -29.26 -25.92 -1.82
CA PRO A 929 -29.75 -26.88 -0.82
C PRO A 929 -30.97 -26.30 -0.10
N ASP A 930 -31.96 -27.17 0.15
CA ASP A 930 -33.15 -26.83 0.95
C ASP A 930 -32.85 -27.06 2.44
N PHE A 931 -32.74 -25.97 3.18
CA PHE A 931 -32.55 -25.96 4.65
C PHE A 931 -33.84 -25.57 5.40
N SER A 932 -35.01 -25.55 4.78
CA SER A 932 -36.28 -25.12 5.41
C SER A 932 -36.68 -25.92 6.64
N GLN A 933 -36.09 -27.10 6.82
CA GLN A 933 -36.26 -27.98 7.98
C GLN A 933 -35.04 -28.13 8.87
N ALA A 934 -33.98 -27.39 8.60
CA ALA A 934 -32.70 -27.48 9.35
C ALA A 934 -32.70 -26.49 10.50
N SER A 935 -32.94 -26.94 11.72
CA SER A 935 -32.60 -26.20 12.94
C SER A 935 -31.14 -26.49 13.32
N ASP A 936 -30.38 -25.48 13.73
CA ASP A 936 -29.07 -25.68 14.38
C ASP A 936 -29.36 -26.06 15.84
N ASP A 937 -29.61 -27.32 16.10
CA ASP A 937 -29.94 -27.84 17.43
C ASP A 937 -28.68 -28.05 18.30
N ARG A 938 -27.51 -27.60 17.87
CA ARG A 938 -26.27 -27.74 18.67
C ARG A 938 -26.40 -26.93 19.96
N PRO A 939 -26.10 -27.53 21.12
CA PRO A 939 -26.09 -26.78 22.35
C PRO A 939 -24.96 -25.77 22.38
N VAL A 940 -25.22 -24.60 22.94
CA VAL A 940 -24.19 -23.61 23.26
C VAL A 940 -23.44 -24.07 24.49
N ALA A 941 -22.15 -24.41 24.33
CA ALA A 941 -21.30 -24.84 25.43
C ALA A 941 -20.68 -23.64 26.15
N VAL A 942 -20.98 -23.46 27.42
CA VAL A 942 -20.43 -22.41 28.27
C VAL A 942 -19.56 -23.05 29.34
N THR A 943 -18.29 -22.68 29.41
CA THR A 943 -17.28 -23.24 30.34
C THR A 943 -17.06 -22.29 31.51
N LEU A 944 -17.19 -22.82 32.74
CA LEU A 944 -17.00 -22.08 33.97
C LEU A 944 -16.11 -22.86 34.94
N PRO A 945 -14.94 -22.33 35.38
CA PRO A 945 -14.17 -22.95 36.44
C PRO A 945 -14.98 -23.00 37.73
N THR A 946 -14.99 -24.16 38.43
CA THR A 946 -15.78 -24.38 39.66
C THR A 946 -15.47 -23.36 40.77
N ARG A 947 -14.22 -22.89 40.83
CA ARG A 947 -13.80 -21.83 41.77
C ARG A 947 -14.46 -20.48 41.52
N GLN A 948 -14.97 -20.24 40.31
CA GLN A 948 -15.67 -19.01 39.92
C GLN A 948 -17.21 -19.16 39.99
N CYS A 949 -17.72 -20.32 40.30
CA CYS A 949 -19.16 -20.62 40.43
C CYS A 949 -19.73 -20.05 41.72
N THR A 950 -19.98 -18.73 41.75
CA THR A 950 -20.62 -17.99 42.83
C THR A 950 -22.07 -17.75 42.53
N ILE A 951 -22.92 -17.54 43.58
CA ILE A 951 -24.35 -17.23 43.39
C ILE A 951 -24.54 -16.02 42.50
N ASP A 952 -23.75 -14.97 42.67
CA ASP A 952 -23.85 -13.76 41.90
C ASP A 952 -23.50 -14.00 40.42
N LYS A 953 -22.42 -14.73 40.12
CA LYS A 953 -22.06 -15.07 38.72
C LYS A 953 -23.09 -15.98 38.04
N VAL A 954 -23.64 -16.93 38.74
CA VAL A 954 -24.71 -17.81 38.22
C VAL A 954 -25.97 -16.99 37.95
N THR A 955 -26.32 -16.06 38.83
CA THR A 955 -27.45 -15.15 38.63
C THR A 955 -27.24 -14.25 37.45
N ALA A 956 -26.06 -13.67 37.30
CA ALA A 956 -25.69 -12.84 36.13
C ALA A 956 -25.69 -13.67 34.84
N LEU A 957 -25.16 -14.90 34.86
CA LEU A 957 -25.22 -15.80 33.68
C LEU A 957 -26.69 -16.06 33.26
N LYS A 958 -27.55 -16.33 34.21
CA LYS A 958 -28.98 -16.53 33.96
C LYS A 958 -29.61 -15.29 33.30
N GLN A 959 -29.26 -14.10 33.76
CA GLN A 959 -29.72 -12.85 33.18
C GLN A 959 -29.20 -12.64 31.74
N VAL A 960 -27.94 -12.96 31.49
CA VAL A 960 -27.35 -12.90 30.14
C VAL A 960 -28.12 -13.86 29.21
N LEU A 961 -28.27 -15.11 29.58
CA LEU A 961 -28.99 -16.09 28.75
C LEU A 961 -30.43 -15.66 28.47
N ALA A 962 -31.13 -15.11 29.49
CA ALA A 962 -32.50 -14.62 29.36
C ALA A 962 -32.67 -13.43 28.41
N ARG A 963 -31.59 -12.63 28.17
CA ARG A 963 -31.60 -11.53 27.21
C ARG A 963 -31.52 -12.00 25.75
N HIS A 964 -31.08 -13.23 25.51
CA HIS A 964 -30.85 -13.77 24.17
C HIS A 964 -31.72 -15.04 23.93
N PRO A 965 -33.03 -14.96 24.07
CA PRO A 965 -33.91 -16.14 24.00
C PRO A 965 -33.85 -16.79 22.60
N GLY A 966 -33.93 -18.12 22.56
CA GLY A 966 -33.86 -18.87 21.31
C GLY A 966 -34.22 -20.34 21.45
N THR A 967 -33.79 -21.16 20.50
CA THR A 967 -34.11 -22.58 20.42
C THR A 967 -32.98 -23.50 20.87
N ASN A 968 -31.73 -23.00 20.88
CA ASN A 968 -30.55 -23.82 21.18
C ASN A 968 -30.40 -24.05 22.69
N GLN A 969 -30.13 -25.29 23.05
CA GLN A 969 -29.85 -25.69 24.40
C GLN A 969 -28.52 -25.13 24.90
N VAL A 970 -28.40 -24.84 26.20
CA VAL A 970 -27.15 -24.40 26.80
C VAL A 970 -26.58 -25.51 27.68
N HIS A 971 -25.32 -25.90 27.42
CA HIS A 971 -24.55 -26.82 28.22
C HIS A 971 -23.53 -26.06 29.05
N LEU A 972 -23.69 -26.04 30.38
CA LEU A 972 -22.74 -25.45 31.28
C LEU A 972 -21.70 -26.50 31.69
N ARG A 973 -20.43 -26.28 31.29
CA ARG A 973 -19.29 -27.15 31.60
C ARG A 973 -18.53 -26.60 32.81
N LEU A 974 -18.64 -27.28 33.93
CA LEU A 974 -17.92 -26.94 35.16
C LEU A 974 -16.56 -27.65 35.20
N ILE A 975 -15.47 -26.89 35.25
CA ILE A 975 -14.10 -27.43 35.28
C ILE A 975 -13.54 -27.39 36.73
N SER A 976 -13.12 -28.58 37.23
CA SER A 976 -12.43 -28.72 38.51
C SER A 976 -11.17 -29.56 38.32
N GLY A 977 -10.02 -28.94 38.15
CA GLY A 977 -8.77 -29.59 37.72
C GLY A 977 -8.95 -30.31 36.38
N GLU A 978 -8.64 -31.58 36.27
CA GLU A 978 -8.84 -32.39 35.05
C GLU A 978 -10.28 -32.88 34.83
N ARG A 979 -11.16 -32.66 35.83
CA ARG A 979 -12.54 -33.16 35.76
C ARG A 979 -13.50 -32.12 35.20
N VAL A 980 -14.22 -32.46 34.13
CA VAL A 980 -15.27 -31.64 33.51
C VAL A 980 -16.64 -32.26 33.80
N THR A 981 -17.53 -31.46 34.39
CA THR A 981 -18.94 -31.86 34.60
C THR A 981 -19.84 -31.00 33.74
N THR A 982 -20.56 -31.60 32.81
CA THR A 982 -21.48 -30.88 31.92
C THR A 982 -22.90 -30.93 32.49
N LEU A 983 -23.51 -29.76 32.66
CA LEU A 983 -24.90 -29.59 33.09
C LEU A 983 -25.73 -29.09 31.92
N GLU A 984 -26.81 -29.71 31.63
CA GLU A 984 -27.84 -29.26 30.71
C GLU A 984 -28.74 -28.26 31.42
N LEU A 985 -28.82 -27.01 30.89
CA LEU A 985 -29.65 -25.99 31.52
C LEU A 985 -31.14 -26.15 31.11
N ASP A 986 -32.02 -25.60 31.96
CA ASP A 986 -33.48 -25.65 31.77
C ASP A 986 -33.91 -25.08 30.43
N GLN A 987 -35.01 -25.56 29.88
CA GLN A 987 -35.56 -25.15 28.60
C GLN A 987 -35.90 -23.66 28.52
N SER A 988 -36.16 -22.99 29.64
CA SER A 988 -36.40 -21.54 29.73
C SER A 988 -35.12 -20.70 29.50
N LEU A 989 -33.94 -21.34 29.48
CA LEU A 989 -32.63 -20.70 29.25
C LEU A 989 -32.06 -21.08 27.88
N ARG A 990 -32.87 -21.54 26.95
CA ARG A 990 -32.47 -21.75 25.57
C ARG A 990 -32.18 -20.40 24.90
N VAL A 991 -31.15 -20.35 24.05
CA VAL A 991 -30.63 -19.12 23.48
C VAL A 991 -30.52 -19.19 21.96
N THR A 992 -30.45 -18.03 21.33
CA THR A 992 -29.99 -17.88 19.95
C THR A 992 -28.49 -17.62 19.94
N PRO A 993 -27.65 -18.48 19.32
CA PRO A 993 -26.21 -18.26 19.24
C PRO A 993 -25.89 -17.06 18.35
N SER A 994 -25.76 -15.88 18.95
CA SER A 994 -25.45 -14.62 18.28
C SER A 994 -24.10 -14.06 18.75
N SER A 995 -23.49 -13.19 17.96
CA SER A 995 -22.25 -12.48 18.33
C SER A 995 -22.45 -11.68 19.64
N ALA A 996 -23.63 -11.11 19.85
CA ALA A 996 -23.98 -10.39 21.06
C ALA A 996 -23.99 -11.30 22.29
N LEU A 997 -24.65 -12.49 22.21
CA LEU A 997 -24.62 -13.48 23.28
C LEU A 997 -23.18 -13.91 23.61
N MET A 998 -22.36 -14.16 22.57
CA MET A 998 -20.96 -14.60 22.77
C MET A 998 -20.13 -13.50 23.41
N GLY A 999 -20.36 -12.23 23.05
CA GLY A 999 -19.74 -11.07 23.67
C GLY A 999 -20.11 -10.94 25.15
N ASP A 1000 -21.42 -11.02 25.47
CA ASP A 1000 -21.92 -10.92 26.84
C ASP A 1000 -21.41 -12.07 27.74
N LEU A 1001 -21.34 -13.29 27.20
CA LEU A 1001 -20.81 -14.46 27.93
C LEU A 1001 -19.30 -14.29 28.22
N LYS A 1002 -18.52 -13.81 27.26
CA LYS A 1002 -17.08 -13.54 27.45
C LYS A 1002 -16.84 -12.39 28.43
N ALA A 1003 -17.64 -11.32 28.37
CA ALA A 1003 -17.55 -10.20 29.31
C ALA A 1003 -17.82 -10.65 30.76
N LEU A 1004 -18.81 -11.55 30.95
CA LEU A 1004 -19.16 -12.05 32.28
C LEU A 1004 -18.19 -13.12 32.82
N LEU A 1005 -17.76 -14.06 31.98
CA LEU A 1005 -17.06 -15.28 32.41
C LEU A 1005 -15.60 -15.35 31.99
N GLY A 1006 -15.15 -14.42 31.12
CA GLY A 1006 -13.82 -14.40 30.54
C GLY A 1006 -13.73 -15.08 29.16
N PRO A 1007 -12.66 -14.80 28.38
CA PRO A 1007 -12.53 -15.22 26.99
C PRO A 1007 -12.53 -16.73 26.77
N GLY A 1008 -12.08 -17.51 27.75
CA GLY A 1008 -12.06 -18.98 27.67
C GLY A 1008 -13.39 -19.66 27.91
N CYS A 1009 -14.50 -18.93 28.15
CA CYS A 1009 -15.80 -19.52 28.49
C CYS A 1009 -16.50 -20.26 27.34
N LEU A 1010 -16.11 -20.00 26.10
CA LEU A 1010 -16.71 -20.55 24.86
C LEU A 1010 -15.79 -21.56 24.15
N GLY A 1011 -14.62 -21.86 24.69
CA GLY A 1011 -13.68 -22.83 24.16
C GLY A 1011 -13.98 -24.25 24.66
N GLY A 1012 -14.11 -25.20 23.73
CA GLY A 1012 -14.26 -26.61 24.10
C GLY A 1012 -14.18 -27.54 22.96
#